data_b09cec9b2cb45568892571d12f8fddb3
#
_entry.id   b09cec9b2cb45568892571d12f8fddb3
#
_cell.length_a   1.000
_cell.length_b   1.000
_cell.length_c   1.000
_cell.angle_alpha   90.00
_cell.angle_beta   90.00
_cell.angle_gamma   90.00
#
_symmetry.space_group_name_H-M   'P 1'
#
loop_
_entity.id
_entity.type
_entity.pdbx_description
1 polymer ?
#
loop_
_entity_poly.entity_id
_entity_poly.type
_entity_poly.pdbx_seq_one_letter_code
_entity_poly.pdbx_strand_id
1 'polypeptide(L)'
;MIIRPVFNILLLPDITYFFKRDFFPGAAADQIEVGTDILFPFLKNEVDETTVTIDDIYPVGMSARVESIGDDDSIQIRTLERVSLDDIELDENGQITATASIRPEVDDLPLEEEKQTFTNLRNSLLKFVQNYQWGIWARSYIIQRKNIYDLGSALSDYLNITSEEKYAIVETDSRRERCELIENAIKEFMEVAKVSSEAQEAQKGDQEQLYREAAIKKQIDYLQKELDEMHPENISDVRAFEKKIQESGMNEDARKEADKVLNRMKQEGKDSHEYGLLYDYLDFVTSLSWKHPEFTPIDLNRAEEILDEDHYGLKKVKERIIQQIAVMALNRKQYGSILLFVGAPGTGKTSIGQSIARALNREYVRISLGGIRDEAEIRGHRRTYIGAMPGRIMEGIKRSGVSNPVVVLDEVDKLAKDYGGDPASALLEVLDPEQNSTFTDHYMNVPYDLSNVLFVCTANSTDTIPEPLLNRMEVIDFPGYTAVEKFHIARKHLLPKAMDAMGIQKKMLKITDGALRKVIEDYTMESGVRGLKKQIDMLCRSAAVRLVKEEGQTLTVNKSNLKDYLGRKKLHHDQKLTSTQPGVVTGLAWTQAGGEILFIETKLTEGEGKVIITGQLGDVMKESVQIALTLVKSLYPKESKVFQDHDLHIHVPEGAVPKDGPSAGITLTTALASLVTGKAVSPDYAMTGEVSLRGGVLPIGGLPEKLMAAQRAGITKILIPFDNADDLEDVAAEVKDKLKITSVKKVSDVLKLLLG
;
A
#
# COMPACT_ATOMS: atom_id res chain seq x y z
N MET A 1 -63.19 -28.23 60.82
CA MET A 1 -61.76 -28.41 60.39
C MET A 1 -61.53 -27.53 59.14
N ILE A 2 -60.54 -26.68 59.13
CA ILE A 2 -60.18 -25.85 57.99
C ILE A 2 -59.15 -26.61 57.16
N ILE A 3 -59.34 -26.68 55.83
CA ILE A 3 -58.32 -27.28 54.90
C ILE A 3 -57.61 -26.17 54.20
N ARG A 4 -56.27 -26.17 54.31
CA ARG A 4 -55.39 -25.17 53.69
C ARG A 4 -54.28 -25.85 52.91
N PRO A 5 -54.36 -25.95 51.59
CA PRO A 5 -53.27 -26.48 50.79
C PRO A 5 -52.03 -25.62 50.94
N VAL A 6 -50.84 -26.27 50.95
CA VAL A 6 -49.53 -25.59 51.09
C VAL A 6 -48.57 -26.12 50.05
N PHE A 7 -47.79 -25.19 49.50
CA PHE A 7 -46.71 -25.50 48.53
C PHE A 7 -45.37 -25.09 49.09
N ASN A 8 -44.32 -25.87 48.87
CA ASN A 8 -42.97 -25.63 49.25
C ASN A 8 -42.73 -25.26 50.74
N ILE A 9 -43.53 -25.66 51.63
CA ILE A 9 -43.39 -25.46 53.09
C ILE A 9 -43.12 -26.81 53.76
N LEU A 10 -42.09 -26.85 54.60
CA LEU A 10 -41.80 -28.06 55.40
C LEU A 10 -42.54 -28.01 56.75
N LEU A 11 -43.64 -28.71 56.82
CA LEU A 11 -44.38 -28.84 58.04
C LEU A 11 -44.06 -30.23 58.67
N LEU A 12 -43.48 -30.21 59.87
CA LEU A 12 -43.11 -31.44 60.63
C LEU A 12 -43.95 -31.61 61.84
N PRO A 13 -44.17 -32.88 62.36
CA PRO A 13 -44.97 -33.14 63.52
C PRO A 13 -44.46 -32.46 64.80
N ASP A 14 -45.36 -32.04 65.64
CA ASP A 14 -45.12 -31.44 66.96
C ASP A 14 -44.29 -30.16 66.98
N ILE A 15 -44.40 -29.38 65.89
CA ILE A 15 -43.70 -28.07 65.70
C ILE A 15 -44.77 -26.96 65.72
N THR A 16 -44.35 -25.81 66.31
CA THR A 16 -45.18 -24.61 66.34
C THR A 16 -44.73 -23.68 65.23
N TYR A 17 -45.64 -23.33 64.32
CA TYR A 17 -45.46 -22.41 63.24
C TYR A 17 -46.20 -21.09 63.44
N PHE A 18 -45.70 -20.03 62.88
CA PHE A 18 -46.36 -18.73 62.94
C PHE A 18 -46.75 -18.32 61.52
N PHE A 19 -48.08 -18.16 61.35
CA PHE A 19 -48.63 -17.67 60.09
C PHE A 19 -49.33 -16.33 60.35
N LYS A 20 -49.41 -15.51 59.32
CA LYS A 20 -50.25 -14.32 59.33
C LYS A 20 -51.68 -14.72 58.96
N ARG A 21 -52.69 -13.96 59.42
CA ARG A 21 -54.10 -14.24 59.14
C ARG A 21 -54.42 -14.26 57.62
N ASP A 22 -53.67 -13.39 56.79
CA ASP A 22 -53.75 -13.33 55.36
C ASP A 22 -53.27 -14.61 54.63
N PHE A 23 -52.59 -15.50 55.33
CA PHE A 23 -52.24 -16.82 54.83
C PHE A 23 -53.47 -17.69 54.57
N PHE A 24 -54.57 -17.39 55.22
CA PHE A 24 -55.85 -18.11 55.09
C PHE A 24 -56.85 -17.27 54.30
N PRO A 25 -57.37 -17.77 53.15
CA PRO A 25 -58.18 -16.93 52.26
C PRO A 25 -59.63 -16.79 52.73
N GLY A 26 -60.20 -15.63 52.50
CA GLY A 26 -61.63 -15.33 52.61
C GLY A 26 -62.32 -15.75 53.88
N ALA A 27 -63.45 -16.44 53.75
CA ALA A 27 -64.27 -16.87 54.89
C ALA A 27 -63.56 -17.84 55.88
N ALA A 28 -62.49 -18.49 55.47
CA ALA A 28 -61.74 -19.37 56.37
C ALA A 28 -60.95 -18.56 57.42
N ALA A 29 -60.44 -17.34 57.06
CA ALA A 29 -59.73 -16.46 57.99
C ALA A 29 -60.63 -15.98 59.15
N ASP A 30 -61.95 -15.78 58.91
CA ASP A 30 -62.95 -15.36 59.93
C ASP A 30 -63.35 -16.46 60.87
N GLN A 31 -63.15 -17.72 60.44
CA GLN A 31 -63.51 -18.92 61.26
C GLN A 31 -62.35 -19.43 62.13
N ILE A 32 -61.22 -18.82 62.12
CA ILE A 32 -60.03 -19.22 62.90
C ILE A 32 -60.20 -18.71 64.34
N GLU A 33 -60.35 -19.64 65.25
CA GLU A 33 -60.35 -19.40 66.69
C GLU A 33 -59.37 -20.33 67.40
N VAL A 34 -58.98 -20.01 68.61
CA VAL A 34 -58.09 -20.86 69.38
C VAL A 34 -58.74 -22.23 69.57
N GLY A 35 -58.01 -23.30 69.23
CA GLY A 35 -58.55 -24.67 69.26
C GLY A 35 -59.08 -25.16 67.90
N THR A 36 -59.15 -24.35 66.87
CA THR A 36 -59.52 -24.76 65.52
C THR A 36 -58.55 -25.78 64.97
N ASP A 37 -59.08 -26.91 64.47
CA ASP A 37 -58.26 -27.92 63.76
C ASP A 37 -58.11 -27.54 62.29
N ILE A 38 -56.83 -27.61 61.78
CA ILE A 38 -56.44 -27.30 60.43
C ILE A 38 -55.83 -28.55 59.82
N LEU A 39 -56.15 -28.78 58.55
CA LEU A 39 -55.49 -29.78 57.69
C LEU A 39 -54.70 -29.09 56.58
N PHE A 40 -53.43 -29.45 56.48
CA PHE A 40 -52.53 -28.98 55.45
C PHE A 40 -52.24 -30.08 54.43
N PRO A 41 -52.98 -30.16 53.31
CA PRO A 41 -52.56 -30.93 52.14
C PRO A 41 -51.32 -30.27 51.48
N PHE A 42 -50.34 -31.06 51.01
CA PHE A 42 -49.18 -30.57 50.25
C PHE A 42 -49.46 -30.60 48.76
N LEU A 43 -49.07 -29.55 48.07
CA LEU A 43 -49.19 -29.44 46.62
C LEU A 43 -47.90 -29.86 45.92
N LYS A 44 -48.04 -30.50 44.74
CA LYS A 44 -46.92 -30.90 43.87
C LYS A 44 -46.28 -29.72 43.12
N ASN A 45 -47.15 -28.78 42.75
CA ASN A 45 -46.74 -27.57 41.99
C ASN A 45 -47.36 -26.33 42.66
N GLU A 46 -46.79 -25.17 42.33
CA GLU A 46 -47.40 -23.91 42.73
C GLU A 46 -48.58 -23.63 41.79
N VAL A 47 -49.81 -23.78 42.39
CA VAL A 47 -51.07 -23.64 41.67
C VAL A 47 -51.93 -22.63 42.42
N ASP A 48 -52.68 -21.80 41.69
CA ASP A 48 -53.64 -20.88 42.29
C ASP A 48 -54.77 -21.70 42.96
N GLU A 49 -55.20 -21.30 44.16
CA GLU A 49 -56.24 -22.02 44.98
C GLU A 49 -57.50 -22.29 44.20
N THR A 50 -57.83 -21.45 43.22
CA THR A 50 -59.07 -21.62 42.43
C THR A 50 -58.92 -22.64 41.30
N THR A 51 -57.72 -23.13 41.04
CA THR A 51 -57.39 -24.02 39.91
C THR A 51 -56.78 -25.35 40.35
N VAL A 52 -56.69 -25.60 41.67
CA VAL A 52 -56.14 -26.85 42.22
C VAL A 52 -56.98 -28.04 41.75
N THR A 53 -56.33 -29.10 41.32
CA THR A 53 -56.93 -30.37 40.96
C THR A 53 -56.57 -31.48 41.99
N ILE A 54 -57.28 -32.58 42.01
CA ILE A 54 -56.96 -33.72 42.88
C ILE A 54 -55.56 -34.27 42.59
N ASP A 55 -55.17 -34.25 41.33
CA ASP A 55 -53.81 -34.71 40.86
C ASP A 55 -52.64 -33.82 41.36
N ASP A 56 -52.94 -32.58 41.76
CA ASP A 56 -51.95 -31.67 42.30
C ASP A 56 -51.64 -31.87 43.77
N ILE A 57 -52.44 -32.72 44.48
CA ILE A 57 -52.34 -32.94 45.92
C ILE A 57 -51.53 -34.22 46.20
N TYR A 58 -50.61 -34.14 47.12
CA TYR A 58 -49.93 -35.33 47.64
C TYR A 58 -50.78 -36.13 48.61
N PRO A 59 -50.60 -37.47 48.70
CA PRO A 59 -51.45 -38.35 49.51
C PRO A 59 -51.22 -38.21 51.03
N VAL A 60 -50.16 -37.55 51.48
CA VAL A 60 -49.89 -37.31 52.90
C VAL A 60 -50.04 -35.84 53.23
N GLY A 61 -50.79 -35.51 54.25
CA GLY A 61 -50.95 -34.16 54.77
C GLY A 61 -50.48 -34.03 56.23
N MET A 62 -50.62 -32.82 56.77
CA MET A 62 -50.32 -32.53 58.17
C MET A 62 -51.58 -32.01 58.90
N SER A 63 -51.93 -32.62 60.01
CA SER A 63 -52.95 -32.08 60.90
C SER A 63 -52.34 -31.09 61.89
N ALA A 64 -53.06 -30.04 62.22
CA ALA A 64 -52.58 -29.00 63.10
C ALA A 64 -53.74 -28.36 63.91
N ARG A 65 -53.38 -27.65 64.96
CA ARG A 65 -54.34 -26.94 65.80
C ARG A 65 -53.88 -25.54 66.11
N VAL A 66 -54.77 -24.58 66.12
CA VAL A 66 -54.48 -23.21 66.52
C VAL A 66 -54.29 -23.16 68.04
N GLU A 67 -53.09 -22.75 68.47
CA GLU A 67 -52.76 -22.60 69.89
C GLU A 67 -53.06 -21.19 70.42
N SER A 68 -52.73 -20.15 69.65
CA SER A 68 -53.02 -18.77 70.07
C SER A 68 -53.12 -17.85 68.88
N ILE A 69 -53.77 -16.72 69.06
CA ILE A 69 -53.83 -15.62 68.02
C ILE A 69 -53.32 -14.36 68.70
N GLY A 70 -52.28 -13.75 68.10
CA GLY A 70 -51.69 -12.54 68.60
C GLY A 70 -52.43 -11.28 68.18
N ASP A 71 -52.16 -10.18 68.88
CA ASP A 71 -52.78 -8.86 68.62
C ASP A 71 -52.32 -8.28 67.29
N ASP A 72 -51.24 -8.82 66.68
CA ASP A 72 -50.64 -8.43 65.38
C ASP A 72 -51.13 -9.28 64.21
N ASP A 73 -52.28 -9.95 64.36
CA ASP A 73 -52.81 -10.89 63.38
C ASP A 73 -51.93 -12.11 63.10
N SER A 74 -50.99 -12.42 63.98
CA SER A 74 -50.19 -13.65 63.89
C SER A 74 -50.97 -14.80 64.51
N ILE A 75 -51.02 -15.93 63.82
CA ILE A 75 -51.70 -17.17 64.27
C ILE A 75 -50.59 -18.18 64.57
N GLN A 76 -50.55 -18.61 65.81
CA GLN A 76 -49.69 -19.70 66.28
C GLN A 76 -50.38 -21.02 66.08
N ILE A 77 -49.84 -21.91 65.27
CA ILE A 77 -50.37 -23.19 64.86
C ILE A 77 -49.40 -24.28 65.25
N ARG A 78 -49.80 -25.25 65.98
CA ARG A 78 -49.03 -26.44 66.30
C ARG A 78 -49.46 -27.57 65.39
N THR A 79 -48.52 -28.12 64.64
CA THR A 79 -48.73 -29.36 63.89
C THR A 79 -48.86 -30.52 64.88
N LEU A 80 -49.72 -31.44 64.56
CA LEU A 80 -49.99 -32.58 65.42
C LEU A 80 -49.38 -33.86 64.81
N GLU A 81 -50.09 -34.46 63.88
CA GLU A 81 -49.75 -35.74 63.29
C GLU A 81 -49.81 -35.71 61.77
N ARG A 82 -49.02 -36.55 61.14
CA ARG A 82 -49.15 -36.83 59.72
C ARG A 82 -50.45 -37.60 59.45
N VAL A 83 -51.12 -37.29 58.38
CA VAL A 83 -52.37 -37.95 58.02
C VAL A 83 -52.33 -38.42 56.58
N SER A 84 -52.88 -39.59 56.32
CA SER A 84 -53.19 -40.01 54.93
C SER A 84 -54.48 -39.34 54.53
N LEU A 85 -54.48 -38.76 53.33
CA LEU A 85 -55.63 -38.11 52.76
C LEU A 85 -56.39 -39.12 51.90
N ASP A 86 -57.60 -39.47 52.39
CA ASP A 86 -58.51 -40.40 51.73
C ASP A 86 -59.71 -39.61 51.20
N ASP A 87 -60.36 -40.08 50.12
CA ASP A 87 -61.57 -39.49 49.55
C ASP A 87 -61.48 -37.94 49.37
N ILE A 88 -60.49 -37.45 48.64
CA ILE A 88 -60.35 -36.03 48.35
C ILE A 88 -61.40 -35.66 47.29
N GLU A 89 -62.28 -34.71 47.61
CA GLU A 89 -63.25 -34.14 46.67
C GLU A 89 -63.08 -32.62 46.57
N LEU A 90 -63.32 -32.11 45.38
CA LEU A 90 -63.35 -30.67 45.08
C LEU A 90 -64.78 -30.29 44.75
N ASP A 91 -65.31 -29.29 45.44
CA ASP A 91 -66.64 -28.77 45.10
C ASP A 91 -66.60 -27.84 43.86
N GLU A 92 -67.79 -27.44 43.39
CA GLU A 92 -67.89 -26.53 42.21
C GLU A 92 -67.22 -25.17 42.41
N ASN A 93 -66.85 -24.79 43.63
CA ASN A 93 -66.18 -23.53 43.97
C ASN A 93 -64.69 -23.75 44.28
N GLY A 94 -64.14 -24.96 44.06
CA GLY A 94 -62.74 -25.29 44.31
C GLY A 94 -62.40 -25.52 45.79
N GLN A 95 -63.40 -25.67 46.64
CA GLN A 95 -63.19 -25.98 48.05
C GLN A 95 -62.89 -27.48 48.25
N ILE A 96 -61.73 -27.75 48.89
CA ILE A 96 -61.28 -29.13 49.14
C ILE A 96 -61.96 -29.70 50.33
N THR A 97 -62.52 -30.88 50.18
CA THR A 97 -62.96 -31.74 51.23
C THR A 97 -62.16 -33.04 51.21
N ALA A 98 -61.72 -33.50 52.34
CA ALA A 98 -60.94 -34.74 52.45
C ALA A 98 -61.21 -35.46 53.77
N THR A 99 -61.22 -36.77 53.69
CA THR A 99 -61.18 -37.60 54.86
C THR A 99 -59.71 -37.84 55.22
N ALA A 100 -59.34 -37.60 56.47
CA ALA A 100 -57.96 -37.74 56.92
C ALA A 100 -57.85 -38.84 57.99
N SER A 101 -57.00 -39.82 57.74
CA SER A 101 -56.66 -40.86 58.69
C SER A 101 -55.27 -40.69 59.25
N ILE A 102 -55.05 -40.90 60.54
CA ILE A 102 -53.75 -40.77 61.18
C ILE A 102 -52.78 -41.76 60.54
N ARG A 103 -51.63 -41.24 60.09
CA ARG A 103 -50.51 -42.04 59.54
C ARG A 103 -49.40 -42.18 60.60
N PRO A 104 -49.33 -43.40 61.27
CA PRO A 104 -48.42 -43.59 62.37
C PRO A 104 -46.95 -43.48 61.90
N GLU A 105 -46.10 -42.98 62.80
CA GLU A 105 -44.64 -43.04 62.60
C GLU A 105 -44.13 -44.41 63.02
N VAL A 106 -43.06 -44.88 62.33
CA VAL A 106 -42.30 -46.04 62.77
C VAL A 106 -41.21 -45.55 63.72
N ASP A 107 -41.35 -45.92 65.00
CA ASP A 107 -40.42 -45.50 66.06
C ASP A 107 -39.17 -46.42 66.05
N ASP A 108 -38.31 -46.23 65.08
CA ASP A 108 -37.07 -46.98 64.80
C ASP A 108 -35.78 -46.24 65.23
N LEU A 109 -35.93 -45.04 65.87
CA LEU A 109 -34.83 -44.23 66.35
C LEU A 109 -34.91 -44.03 67.89
N PRO A 110 -33.92 -44.58 68.65
CA PRO A 110 -33.86 -44.32 70.08
C PRO A 110 -33.75 -42.85 70.45
N LEU A 111 -34.48 -42.35 71.42
CA LEU A 111 -34.50 -40.95 71.84
C LEU A 111 -33.10 -40.37 72.18
N GLU A 112 -32.22 -41.20 72.73
CA GLU A 112 -30.86 -40.76 73.06
C GLU A 112 -29.99 -40.58 71.80
N GLU A 113 -30.17 -41.40 70.77
CA GLU A 113 -29.49 -41.27 69.48
C GLU A 113 -29.97 -40.03 68.71
N GLU A 114 -31.27 -39.77 68.72
CA GLU A 114 -31.84 -38.54 68.14
C GLU A 114 -31.32 -37.29 68.82
N LYS A 115 -31.28 -37.25 70.17
CA LYS A 115 -30.71 -36.11 70.92
C LYS A 115 -29.21 -35.91 70.62
N GLN A 116 -28.50 -37.01 70.45
CA GLN A 116 -27.06 -36.92 70.11
C GLN A 116 -26.85 -36.42 68.68
N THR A 117 -27.60 -36.88 67.70
CA THR A 117 -27.60 -36.41 66.33
C THR A 117 -27.93 -34.93 66.26
N PHE A 118 -28.99 -34.52 66.92
CA PHE A 118 -29.38 -33.11 67.05
C PHE A 118 -28.28 -32.25 67.66
N THR A 119 -27.68 -32.71 68.77
CA THR A 119 -26.62 -31.97 69.47
C THR A 119 -25.39 -31.81 68.57
N ASN A 120 -24.99 -32.87 67.89
CA ASN A 120 -23.85 -32.83 66.93
C ASN A 120 -24.11 -31.93 65.77
N LEU A 121 -25.26 -32.02 65.12
CA LEU A 121 -25.69 -31.19 64.01
C LEU A 121 -25.76 -29.73 64.41
N ARG A 122 -26.40 -29.41 65.54
CA ARG A 122 -26.46 -28.04 66.08
C ARG A 122 -25.06 -27.45 66.33
N ASN A 123 -24.16 -28.21 66.97
CA ASN A 123 -22.84 -27.75 67.27
C ASN A 123 -22.03 -27.51 65.98
N SER A 124 -22.18 -28.36 64.96
CA SER A 124 -21.56 -28.18 63.65
C SER A 124 -22.07 -26.91 62.96
N LEU A 125 -23.39 -26.70 63.01
CA LEU A 125 -24.03 -25.53 62.44
C LEU A 125 -23.61 -24.23 63.18
N LEU A 126 -23.51 -24.26 64.50
CA LEU A 126 -23.06 -23.14 65.32
C LEU A 126 -21.61 -22.76 65.03
N LYS A 127 -20.73 -23.75 64.80
CA LYS A 127 -19.33 -23.51 64.33
C LYS A 127 -19.30 -22.90 62.93
N PHE A 128 -20.15 -23.42 62.06
CA PHE A 128 -20.24 -22.96 60.68
C PHE A 128 -20.66 -21.48 60.64
N VAL A 129 -21.73 -21.08 61.25
CA VAL A 129 -22.24 -19.70 61.20
C VAL A 129 -21.30 -18.67 61.86
N GLN A 130 -20.36 -19.07 62.71
CA GLN A 130 -19.36 -18.17 63.30
C GLN A 130 -18.43 -17.54 62.26
N ASN A 131 -18.28 -18.17 61.11
CA ASN A 131 -17.39 -17.71 60.01
C ASN A 131 -18.05 -16.65 59.13
N TYR A 132 -19.33 -16.30 59.37
CA TYR A 132 -20.07 -15.37 58.53
C TYR A 132 -20.55 -14.13 59.29
N GLN A 133 -20.62 -12.99 58.62
CA GLN A 133 -21.05 -11.71 59.22
C GLN A 133 -22.48 -11.79 59.80
N TRP A 134 -23.37 -12.54 59.19
CA TRP A 134 -24.74 -12.78 59.63
C TRP A 134 -24.83 -13.81 60.79
N GLY A 135 -23.73 -14.43 61.14
CA GLY A 135 -23.71 -15.52 62.12
C GLY A 135 -24.09 -15.10 63.54
N ILE A 136 -23.97 -13.82 63.91
CA ILE A 136 -24.30 -13.34 65.27
C ILE A 136 -25.76 -13.54 65.60
N TRP A 137 -26.68 -13.14 64.76
CA TRP A 137 -28.09 -13.31 64.98
C TRP A 137 -28.58 -14.72 64.62
N ALA A 138 -28.01 -15.40 63.62
CA ALA A 138 -28.31 -16.80 63.30
C ALA A 138 -27.98 -17.72 64.46
N ARG A 139 -26.91 -17.44 65.22
CA ARG A 139 -26.56 -18.20 66.41
C ARG A 139 -27.66 -18.20 67.45
N SER A 140 -28.27 -17.05 67.77
CA SER A 140 -29.35 -16.93 68.70
C SER A 140 -30.59 -17.75 68.27
N TYR A 141 -30.83 -17.71 66.95
CA TYR A 141 -31.98 -18.45 66.37
C TYR A 141 -31.80 -19.98 66.44
N ILE A 142 -30.59 -20.50 66.16
CA ILE A 142 -30.23 -21.92 66.19
C ILE A 142 -30.23 -22.45 67.63
N ILE A 143 -29.76 -21.69 68.62
CA ILE A 143 -29.72 -22.13 70.05
C ILE A 143 -31.11 -22.38 70.63
N GLN A 144 -32.11 -21.64 70.17
CA GLN A 144 -33.49 -21.75 70.65
C GLN A 144 -34.23 -23.04 70.22
N ARG A 145 -33.68 -23.76 69.23
CA ARG A 145 -34.30 -24.98 68.67
C ARG A 145 -34.14 -26.14 69.65
N LYS A 146 -35.22 -26.98 69.77
CA LYS A 146 -35.30 -28.02 70.79
C LYS A 146 -34.97 -29.43 70.30
N ASN A 147 -35.22 -29.73 69.05
CA ASN A 147 -34.94 -31.00 68.41
C ASN A 147 -34.64 -30.85 66.94
N ILE A 148 -34.35 -31.96 66.21
CA ILE A 148 -33.97 -31.97 64.83
C ILE A 148 -35.07 -31.47 63.90
N TYR A 149 -36.31 -31.78 64.21
CA TYR A 149 -37.50 -31.32 63.45
C TYR A 149 -37.68 -29.82 63.56
N ASP A 150 -37.55 -29.24 64.77
CA ASP A 150 -37.62 -27.81 65.05
C ASP A 150 -36.50 -27.09 64.32
N LEU A 151 -35.30 -27.70 64.26
CA LEU A 151 -34.17 -27.13 63.54
C LEU A 151 -34.37 -27.17 62.02
N GLY A 152 -34.82 -28.34 61.47
CA GLY A 152 -35.07 -28.49 60.01
C GLY A 152 -36.21 -27.58 59.54
N SER A 153 -37.25 -27.49 60.29
CA SER A 153 -38.38 -26.58 60.02
C SER A 153 -37.95 -25.11 60.03
N ALA A 154 -37.18 -24.69 61.03
CA ALA A 154 -36.73 -23.32 61.20
C ALA A 154 -35.76 -22.90 60.11
N LEU A 155 -35.03 -23.81 59.48
CA LEU A 155 -34.07 -23.58 58.36
C LEU A 155 -34.70 -23.86 57.01
N SER A 156 -35.93 -24.35 56.91
CA SER A 156 -36.53 -24.84 55.66
C SER A 156 -36.46 -23.87 54.48
N ASP A 157 -36.50 -22.57 54.71
CA ASP A 157 -36.42 -21.52 53.69
C ASP A 157 -34.98 -21.23 53.21
N TYR A 158 -34.00 -21.70 53.96
CA TYR A 158 -32.55 -21.54 53.65
C TYR A 158 -31.93 -22.82 53.09
N LEU A 159 -32.60 -23.96 53.23
CA LEU A 159 -32.15 -25.24 52.72
C LEU A 159 -32.30 -25.28 51.20
N ASN A 160 -31.26 -25.75 50.49
CA ASN A 160 -31.26 -25.88 49.01
C ASN A 160 -31.98 -27.19 48.59
N ILE A 161 -33.18 -27.44 49.11
CA ILE A 161 -34.00 -28.61 48.79
C ILE A 161 -35.26 -28.21 48.03
N THR A 162 -35.63 -29.01 47.07
CA THR A 162 -36.82 -28.80 46.23
C THR A 162 -38.09 -29.04 47.01
N SER A 163 -39.26 -28.61 46.50
CA SER A 163 -40.58 -28.92 47.09
C SER A 163 -40.85 -30.43 47.20
N GLU A 164 -40.35 -31.21 46.22
CA GLU A 164 -40.49 -32.70 46.28
C GLU A 164 -39.62 -33.29 47.38
N GLU A 165 -38.41 -32.79 47.60
CA GLU A 165 -37.53 -33.24 48.70
C GLU A 165 -38.09 -32.84 50.06
N LYS A 166 -38.71 -31.63 50.21
CA LYS A 166 -39.46 -31.26 51.47
C LYS A 166 -40.59 -32.16 51.68
N TYR A 167 -41.34 -32.53 50.66
CA TYR A 167 -42.43 -33.47 50.80
C TYR A 167 -41.94 -34.89 51.16
N ALA A 168 -40.87 -35.38 50.56
CA ALA A 168 -40.29 -36.69 50.91
C ALA A 168 -39.92 -36.82 52.39
N ILE A 169 -39.44 -35.73 53.00
CA ILE A 169 -39.16 -35.66 54.43
C ILE A 169 -40.46 -35.87 55.22
N VAL A 170 -41.61 -35.29 54.81
CA VAL A 170 -42.90 -35.41 55.47
C VAL A 170 -43.50 -36.79 55.22
N GLU A 171 -43.39 -37.32 54.01
CA GLU A 171 -43.97 -38.62 53.62
C GLU A 171 -43.31 -39.82 54.31
N THR A 172 -41.99 -39.70 54.59
CA THR A 172 -41.19 -40.79 55.19
C THR A 172 -41.74 -41.24 56.50
N ASP A 173 -42.06 -42.52 56.62
CA ASP A 173 -42.68 -43.11 57.85
C ASP A 173 -41.65 -43.42 58.92
N SER A 174 -40.42 -43.81 58.55
CA SER A 174 -39.34 -44.09 59.49
C SER A 174 -38.82 -42.77 60.10
N ARG A 175 -38.79 -42.77 61.43
CA ARG A 175 -38.29 -41.63 62.20
C ARG A 175 -36.78 -41.45 62.01
N ARG A 176 -36.04 -42.53 61.87
CA ARG A 176 -34.60 -42.52 61.58
C ARG A 176 -34.31 -41.89 60.21
N GLU A 177 -34.96 -42.41 59.19
CA GLU A 177 -34.72 -41.92 57.79
C GLU A 177 -35.12 -40.43 57.66
N ARG A 178 -36.19 -40.01 58.31
CA ARG A 178 -36.61 -38.60 58.31
C ARG A 178 -35.57 -37.70 58.98
N CYS A 179 -34.98 -38.14 60.10
CA CYS A 179 -33.88 -37.42 60.74
C CYS A 179 -32.65 -37.34 59.87
N GLU A 180 -32.30 -38.41 59.16
CA GLU A 180 -31.16 -38.45 58.22
C GLU A 180 -31.38 -37.51 57.02
N LEU A 181 -32.60 -37.46 56.49
CA LEU A 181 -32.93 -36.52 55.38
C LEU A 181 -32.75 -35.07 55.83
N ILE A 182 -33.23 -34.71 57.04
CA ILE A 182 -33.04 -33.33 57.56
C ILE A 182 -31.58 -33.07 57.87
N GLU A 183 -30.84 -33.99 58.41
CA GLU A 183 -29.42 -33.86 58.69
C GLU A 183 -28.62 -33.63 57.41
N ASN A 184 -28.92 -34.42 56.37
CA ASN A 184 -28.25 -34.31 55.06
C ASN A 184 -28.53 -32.93 54.38
N ALA A 185 -29.77 -32.49 54.38
CA ALA A 185 -30.16 -31.20 53.83
C ALA A 185 -29.44 -30.03 54.55
N ILE A 186 -29.29 -30.09 55.87
CA ILE A 186 -28.54 -29.07 56.62
C ILE A 186 -27.03 -29.12 56.31
N LYS A 187 -26.44 -30.33 56.18
CA LYS A 187 -25.03 -30.48 55.81
C LYS A 187 -24.76 -29.97 54.41
N GLU A 188 -25.62 -30.28 53.45
CA GLU A 188 -25.53 -29.79 52.10
C GLU A 188 -25.59 -28.27 52.04
N PHE A 189 -26.52 -27.65 52.76
CA PHE A 189 -26.56 -26.18 52.90
C PHE A 189 -25.25 -25.60 53.40
N MET A 190 -24.60 -26.21 54.42
CA MET A 190 -23.33 -25.74 54.95
C MET A 190 -22.20 -25.83 53.89
N GLU A 191 -22.13 -26.91 53.10
CA GLU A 191 -21.11 -27.08 52.08
C GLU A 191 -21.29 -26.09 50.89
N VAL A 192 -22.54 -25.93 50.40
CA VAL A 192 -22.84 -24.98 49.34
C VAL A 192 -22.50 -23.55 49.73
N ALA A 193 -22.87 -23.14 50.96
CA ALA A 193 -22.58 -21.80 51.44
C ALA A 193 -21.07 -21.57 51.62
N LYS A 194 -20.32 -22.59 52.04
CA LYS A 194 -18.85 -22.53 52.11
C LYS A 194 -18.21 -22.34 50.77
N VAL A 195 -18.54 -23.12 49.76
CA VAL A 195 -18.02 -23.02 48.39
C VAL A 195 -18.36 -21.66 47.79
N SER A 196 -19.58 -21.16 48.00
CA SER A 196 -19.98 -19.84 47.51
C SER A 196 -19.18 -18.69 48.16
N SER A 197 -18.84 -18.80 49.43
CA SER A 197 -18.00 -17.84 50.14
C SER A 197 -16.56 -17.84 49.64
N GLU A 198 -15.96 -19.02 49.45
CA GLU A 198 -14.62 -19.18 48.90
C GLU A 198 -14.50 -18.61 47.47
N ALA A 199 -15.52 -18.81 46.62
CA ALA A 199 -15.58 -18.26 45.29
C ALA A 199 -15.70 -16.73 45.28
N GLN A 200 -16.45 -16.13 46.18
CA GLN A 200 -16.57 -14.67 46.32
C GLN A 200 -15.29 -14.03 46.84
N GLU A 201 -14.57 -14.67 47.76
CA GLU A 201 -13.27 -14.18 48.24
C GLU A 201 -12.20 -14.22 47.14
N ALA A 202 -12.15 -15.30 46.35
CA ALA A 202 -11.24 -15.39 45.20
C ALA A 202 -11.54 -14.30 44.17
N GLN A 203 -12.78 -14.06 43.83
CA GLN A 203 -13.17 -13.03 42.86
C GLN A 203 -12.89 -11.60 43.36
N LYS A 204 -12.97 -11.30 44.65
CA LYS A 204 -12.61 -10.03 45.23
C LYS A 204 -11.09 -9.82 45.21
N GLY A 205 -10.29 -10.85 45.46
CA GLY A 205 -8.82 -10.78 45.39
C GLY A 205 -8.33 -10.43 44.01
N ASP A 206 -8.84 -11.06 42.96
CA ASP A 206 -8.50 -10.80 41.56
C ASP A 206 -8.94 -9.40 41.13
N GLN A 207 -10.08 -8.90 41.56
CA GLN A 207 -10.53 -7.55 41.24
C GLN A 207 -9.69 -6.46 41.94
N GLU A 208 -9.34 -6.66 43.21
CA GLU A 208 -8.45 -5.72 43.91
C GLU A 208 -7.05 -5.68 43.31
N GLN A 209 -6.53 -6.82 42.84
CA GLN A 209 -5.23 -6.89 42.18
C GLN A 209 -5.27 -6.18 40.82
N LEU A 210 -6.32 -6.37 40.00
CA LEU A 210 -6.55 -5.65 38.75
C LEU A 210 -6.69 -4.14 38.95
N TYR A 211 -7.46 -3.70 39.96
CA TYR A 211 -7.60 -2.27 40.28
C TYR A 211 -6.28 -1.66 40.76
N ARG A 212 -5.52 -2.38 41.56
CA ARG A 212 -4.20 -1.94 42.05
C ARG A 212 -3.20 -1.84 40.89
N GLU A 213 -3.17 -2.83 39.98
CA GLU A 213 -2.33 -2.80 38.79
C GLU A 213 -2.69 -1.65 37.85
N ALA A 214 -3.98 -1.44 37.58
CA ALA A 214 -4.47 -0.32 36.80
C ALA A 214 -4.13 1.04 37.42
N ALA A 215 -4.25 1.17 38.75
CA ALA A 215 -3.91 2.39 39.46
C ALA A 215 -2.39 2.67 39.41
N ILE A 216 -1.57 1.64 39.59
CA ILE A 216 -0.10 1.75 39.48
C ILE A 216 0.30 2.13 38.03
N LYS A 217 -0.28 1.49 37.01
CA LYS A 217 -0.04 1.85 35.59
C LYS A 217 -0.39 3.31 35.32
N LYS A 218 -1.53 3.77 35.82
CA LYS A 218 -1.98 5.15 35.64
C LYS A 218 -1.07 6.15 36.34
N GLN A 219 -0.55 5.79 37.50
CA GLN A 219 0.38 6.66 38.28
C GLN A 219 1.77 6.68 37.62
N ILE A 220 2.26 5.56 37.09
CA ILE A 220 3.48 5.47 36.30
C ILE A 220 3.35 6.35 35.06
N ASP A 221 2.23 6.27 34.31
CA ASP A 221 1.99 7.07 33.13
C ASP A 221 1.95 8.57 33.43
N TYR A 222 1.32 8.96 34.56
CA TYR A 222 1.30 10.36 35.00
C TYR A 222 2.69 10.87 35.36
N LEU A 223 3.43 10.14 36.20
CA LEU A 223 4.79 10.55 36.64
C LEU A 223 5.77 10.56 35.47
N GLN A 224 5.60 9.67 34.52
CA GLN A 224 6.41 9.65 33.31
C GLN A 224 6.08 10.80 32.36
N LYS A 225 4.80 11.24 32.25
CA LYS A 225 4.43 12.46 31.53
C LYS A 225 5.06 13.71 32.15
N GLU A 226 5.01 13.81 33.46
CA GLU A 226 5.62 14.92 34.20
C GLU A 226 7.14 14.94 33.99
N LEU A 227 7.80 13.79 33.97
CA LEU A 227 9.23 13.65 33.71
C LEU A 227 9.60 14.06 32.27
N ASP A 228 8.76 13.67 31.28
CA ASP A 228 8.94 14.04 29.88
C ASP A 228 8.73 15.52 29.61
N GLU A 229 7.82 16.18 30.37
CA GLU A 229 7.62 17.62 30.30
C GLU A 229 8.80 18.39 30.93
N MET A 230 9.40 17.83 31.98
CA MET A 230 10.58 18.42 32.66
C MET A 230 11.89 18.19 31.87
N HIS A 231 11.99 17.10 31.09
CA HIS A 231 13.18 16.68 30.36
C HIS A 231 12.84 16.20 28.94
N PRO A 232 12.44 17.08 28.00
CA PRO A 232 12.09 16.71 26.65
C PRO A 232 13.20 15.98 25.88
N GLU A 233 14.46 16.18 26.28
CA GLU A 233 15.66 15.57 25.73
C GLU A 233 15.84 14.08 26.11
N ASN A 234 15.10 13.59 27.12
CA ASN A 234 15.25 12.24 27.69
C ASN A 234 14.03 11.34 27.44
N ILE A 235 13.17 11.69 26.46
CA ILE A 235 12.01 10.86 26.11
C ILE A 235 12.49 9.50 25.66
N SER A 236 11.98 8.42 26.25
CA SER A 236 12.35 7.08 25.85
C SER A 236 11.88 6.79 24.41
N ASP A 237 12.69 6.07 23.61
CA ASP A 237 12.38 5.71 22.22
C ASP A 237 10.97 5.11 22.07
N VAL A 238 10.60 4.25 23.03
CA VAL A 238 9.27 3.60 23.08
C VAL A 238 8.14 4.63 23.12
N ARG A 239 8.25 5.65 23.95
CA ARG A 239 7.23 6.69 24.06
C ARG A 239 7.22 7.64 22.86
N ALA A 240 8.40 7.95 22.33
CA ALA A 240 8.50 8.71 21.10
C ALA A 240 7.74 8.02 19.97
N PHE A 241 7.87 6.68 19.86
CA PHE A 241 7.14 5.90 18.88
C PHE A 241 5.65 5.77 19.20
N GLU A 242 5.23 5.62 20.45
CA GLU A 242 3.81 5.66 20.83
C GLU A 242 3.12 6.92 20.33
N LYS A 243 3.74 8.07 20.57
CA LYS A 243 3.23 9.36 20.10
C LYS A 243 3.23 9.45 18.58
N LYS A 244 4.34 9.07 17.92
CA LYS A 244 4.44 9.06 16.46
C LYS A 244 3.37 8.17 15.81
N ILE A 245 3.10 6.98 16.34
CA ILE A 245 2.07 6.04 15.83
C ILE A 245 0.68 6.67 15.94
N GLN A 246 0.37 7.33 17.07
CA GLN A 246 -0.92 7.99 17.28
C GLN A 246 -1.15 9.18 16.33
N GLU A 247 -0.12 9.96 16.04
CA GLU A 247 -0.18 11.18 15.22
C GLU A 247 -0.04 10.90 13.72
N SER A 248 0.56 9.78 13.32
CA SER A 248 0.93 9.46 11.94
C SER A 248 -0.25 9.36 10.96
N GLY A 249 -1.43 8.96 11.45
CA GLY A 249 -2.59 8.71 10.59
C GLY A 249 -2.51 7.44 9.76
N MET A 250 -1.74 6.45 10.21
CA MET A 250 -1.62 5.12 9.59
C MET A 250 -2.98 4.45 9.39
N ASN A 251 -3.09 3.63 8.35
CA ASN A 251 -4.22 2.73 8.18
C ASN A 251 -4.26 1.67 9.29
N GLU A 252 -5.38 0.96 9.42
CA GLU A 252 -5.57 -0.02 10.50
C GLU A 252 -4.52 -1.12 10.53
N ASP A 253 -4.12 -1.64 9.37
CA ASP A 253 -3.16 -2.75 9.28
C ASP A 253 -1.75 -2.30 9.66
N ALA A 254 -1.33 -1.14 9.18
CA ALA A 254 -0.05 -0.53 9.55
C ALA A 254 0.01 -0.21 11.04
N ARG A 255 -1.08 0.31 11.61
CA ARG A 255 -1.17 0.60 13.04
C ARG A 255 -1.10 -0.65 13.90
N LYS A 256 -1.86 -1.70 13.55
CA LYS A 256 -1.82 -2.98 14.25
C LYS A 256 -0.41 -3.60 14.25
N GLU A 257 0.26 -3.57 13.08
CA GLU A 257 1.63 -4.11 12.99
C GLU A 257 2.63 -3.22 13.74
N ALA A 258 2.53 -1.90 13.67
CA ALA A 258 3.37 -0.97 14.42
C ALA A 258 3.20 -1.15 15.95
N ASP A 259 1.97 -1.27 16.43
CA ASP A 259 1.68 -1.51 17.85
C ASP A 259 2.23 -2.88 18.31
N LYS A 260 2.13 -3.91 17.48
CA LYS A 260 2.72 -5.24 17.75
C LYS A 260 4.24 -5.18 17.84
N VAL A 261 4.90 -4.49 16.91
CA VAL A 261 6.35 -4.30 16.91
C VAL A 261 6.79 -3.47 18.11
N LEU A 262 6.06 -2.42 18.45
CA LEU A 262 6.32 -1.59 19.63
C LEU A 262 6.20 -2.38 20.94
N ASN A 263 5.17 -3.24 21.06
CA ASN A 263 5.02 -4.10 22.23
C ASN A 263 6.17 -5.11 22.35
N ARG A 264 6.69 -5.62 21.23
CA ARG A 264 7.88 -6.47 21.23
C ARG A 264 9.13 -5.68 21.64
N MET A 265 9.31 -4.47 21.12
CA MET A 265 10.41 -3.56 21.49
C MET A 265 10.40 -3.22 22.98
N LYS A 266 9.21 -3.12 23.62
CA LYS A 266 9.09 -2.92 25.09
C LYS A 266 9.62 -4.09 25.91
N GLN A 267 9.62 -5.29 25.36
CA GLN A 267 10.08 -6.52 26.03
C GLN A 267 11.59 -6.77 25.83
N GLU A 268 12.17 -6.17 24.79
CA GLU A 268 13.60 -6.32 24.48
C GLU A 268 14.48 -5.31 25.24
N GLY A 269 15.67 -5.72 25.62
CA GLY A 269 16.68 -4.83 26.21
C GLY A 269 17.29 -3.91 25.15
N LYS A 270 17.62 -2.67 25.50
CA LYS A 270 18.21 -1.68 24.58
C LYS A 270 19.51 -2.14 23.90
N ASP A 271 20.25 -3.02 24.52
CA ASP A 271 21.52 -3.55 24.01
C ASP A 271 21.32 -4.78 23.09
N SER A 272 20.09 -5.23 22.89
CA SER A 272 19.77 -6.35 22.02
C SER A 272 19.86 -5.95 20.55
N HIS A 273 20.44 -6.81 19.71
CA HIS A 273 20.43 -6.62 18.25
C HIS A 273 19.00 -6.55 17.70
N GLU A 274 18.07 -7.27 18.30
CA GLU A 274 16.66 -7.26 17.94
C GLU A 274 16.02 -5.90 18.20
N TYR A 275 16.38 -5.22 19.31
CA TYR A 275 15.90 -3.86 19.60
C TYR A 275 16.24 -2.89 18.45
N GLY A 276 17.48 -2.95 17.91
CA GLY A 276 17.88 -2.13 16.77
C GLY A 276 17.02 -2.35 15.53
N LEU A 277 16.72 -3.62 15.19
CA LEU A 277 15.87 -3.94 14.05
C LEU A 277 14.41 -3.45 14.22
N LEU A 278 13.88 -3.57 15.44
CA LEU A 278 12.52 -3.09 15.76
C LEU A 278 12.47 -1.55 15.74
N TYR A 279 13.53 -0.90 16.23
CA TYR A 279 13.69 0.55 16.17
C TYR A 279 13.70 1.06 14.72
N ASP A 280 14.56 0.49 13.87
CA ASP A 280 14.69 0.88 12.47
C ASP A 280 13.36 0.72 11.71
N TYR A 281 12.63 -0.34 11.99
CA TYR A 281 11.30 -0.55 11.42
C TYR A 281 10.30 0.52 11.86
N LEU A 282 10.21 0.77 13.16
CA LEU A 282 9.29 1.79 13.70
C LEU A 282 9.67 3.18 13.22
N ASP A 283 10.96 3.52 13.18
CA ASP A 283 11.42 4.80 12.64
C ASP A 283 11.03 4.93 11.16
N PHE A 284 11.21 3.88 10.38
CA PHE A 284 10.84 3.89 8.97
C PHE A 284 9.33 4.11 8.79
N VAL A 285 8.50 3.28 9.40
CA VAL A 285 7.04 3.29 9.19
C VAL A 285 6.40 4.56 9.77
N THR A 286 6.87 5.05 10.92
CA THR A 286 6.35 6.28 11.54
C THR A 286 6.82 7.56 10.84
N SER A 287 7.90 7.50 10.05
CA SER A 287 8.41 8.62 9.26
C SER A 287 7.69 8.78 7.91
N LEU A 288 6.90 7.80 7.50
CA LEU A 288 6.10 7.90 6.28
C LEU A 288 4.90 8.82 6.50
N SER A 289 4.54 9.56 5.45
CA SER A 289 3.31 10.36 5.42
C SER A 289 2.13 9.47 5.03
N TRP A 290 1.30 9.10 6.00
CA TRP A 290 0.11 8.27 5.80
C TRP A 290 -1.15 9.08 5.48
N LYS A 291 -1.15 10.37 5.80
CA LYS A 291 -2.28 11.26 5.55
C LYS A 291 -2.22 11.76 4.11
N HIS A 292 -3.33 11.70 3.42
CA HIS A 292 -3.45 12.32 2.12
C HIS A 292 -3.59 13.84 2.32
N PRO A 293 -2.75 14.66 1.65
CA PRO A 293 -2.90 16.10 1.70
C PRO A 293 -4.20 16.51 1.00
N GLU A 294 -4.79 17.61 1.46
CA GLU A 294 -5.93 18.21 0.78
C GLU A 294 -5.57 18.60 -0.65
N PHE A 295 -6.54 18.47 -1.54
CA PHE A 295 -6.33 18.83 -2.95
C PHE A 295 -6.08 20.33 -3.07
N THR A 296 -4.91 20.70 -3.54
CA THR A 296 -4.57 22.09 -3.87
C THR A 296 -5.03 22.37 -5.30
N PRO A 297 -5.84 23.42 -5.56
CA PRO A 297 -6.23 23.80 -6.91
C PRO A 297 -5.01 24.04 -7.81
N ILE A 298 -5.02 23.45 -9.00
CA ILE A 298 -3.93 23.56 -9.96
C ILE A 298 -4.22 24.70 -10.92
N ASP A 299 -3.30 25.67 -11.02
CA ASP A 299 -3.34 26.75 -11.98
C ASP A 299 -2.60 26.32 -13.25
N LEU A 300 -3.36 26.04 -14.33
CA LEU A 300 -2.82 25.59 -15.61
C LEU A 300 -1.94 26.66 -16.28
N ASN A 301 -2.31 27.95 -16.19
CA ASN A 301 -1.51 29.03 -16.77
C ASN A 301 -0.15 29.12 -16.09
N ARG A 302 -0.15 28.99 -14.77
CA ARG A 302 1.10 28.97 -14.00
C ARG A 302 1.95 27.72 -14.31
N ALA A 303 1.31 26.59 -14.56
CA ALA A 303 2.01 25.37 -14.96
C ALA A 303 2.68 25.53 -16.33
N GLU A 304 2.01 26.13 -17.31
CA GLU A 304 2.56 26.45 -18.61
C GLU A 304 3.76 27.41 -18.49
N GLU A 305 3.61 28.49 -17.72
CA GLU A 305 4.71 29.44 -17.48
C GLU A 305 5.97 28.75 -16.91
N ILE A 306 5.80 27.86 -15.91
CA ILE A 306 6.92 27.13 -15.31
C ILE A 306 7.60 26.22 -16.31
N LEU A 307 6.83 25.50 -17.14
CA LEU A 307 7.39 24.65 -18.18
C LEU A 307 8.14 25.45 -19.25
N ASP A 308 7.65 26.66 -19.60
CA ASP A 308 8.28 27.54 -20.58
C ASP A 308 9.53 28.26 -20.02
N GLU A 309 9.50 28.58 -18.73
CA GLU A 309 10.66 29.14 -18.03
C GLU A 309 11.83 28.15 -17.96
N ASP A 310 11.54 26.87 -17.62
CA ASP A 310 12.55 25.85 -17.36
C ASP A 310 13.06 25.17 -18.64
N HIS A 311 12.21 25.04 -19.66
CA HIS A 311 12.53 24.31 -20.89
C HIS A 311 12.27 25.14 -22.15
N TYR A 312 13.30 25.30 -22.97
CA TYR A 312 13.16 25.94 -24.27
C TYR A 312 12.69 24.92 -25.33
N GLY A 313 11.73 25.30 -26.17
CA GLY A 313 11.17 24.41 -27.19
C GLY A 313 10.24 23.32 -26.59
N LEU A 314 10.30 22.10 -27.08
CA LEU A 314 9.53 20.92 -26.63
C LEU A 314 8.01 21.16 -26.63
N LYS A 315 7.47 21.87 -27.61
CA LYS A 315 6.07 22.32 -27.62
C LYS A 315 5.08 21.15 -27.44
N LYS A 316 5.19 20.10 -28.27
CA LYS A 316 4.32 18.91 -28.20
C LYS A 316 4.40 18.20 -26.84
N VAL A 317 5.60 18.09 -26.27
CA VAL A 317 5.84 17.50 -24.95
C VAL A 317 5.13 18.29 -23.86
N LYS A 318 5.28 19.62 -23.88
CA LYS A 318 4.61 20.50 -22.90
C LYS A 318 3.09 20.42 -23.02
N GLU A 319 2.55 20.45 -24.23
CA GLU A 319 1.11 20.31 -24.49
C GLU A 319 0.56 19.01 -23.90
N ARG A 320 1.28 17.88 -24.06
CA ARG A 320 0.87 16.59 -23.47
C ARG A 320 0.91 16.61 -21.94
N ILE A 321 1.93 17.21 -21.36
CA ILE A 321 2.05 17.38 -19.91
C ILE A 321 0.92 18.24 -19.37
N ILE A 322 0.57 19.35 -20.02
CA ILE A 322 -0.52 20.23 -19.62
C ILE A 322 -1.88 19.52 -19.75
N GLN A 323 -2.09 18.70 -20.79
CA GLN A 323 -3.31 17.88 -20.91
C GLN A 323 -3.44 16.94 -19.72
N GLN A 324 -2.36 16.27 -19.31
CA GLN A 324 -2.39 15.38 -18.13
C GLN A 324 -2.67 16.16 -16.83
N ILE A 325 -2.02 17.31 -16.64
CA ILE A 325 -2.25 18.18 -15.48
C ILE A 325 -3.71 18.69 -15.46
N ALA A 326 -4.31 18.99 -16.61
CA ALA A 326 -5.69 19.41 -16.71
C ALA A 326 -6.68 18.31 -16.30
N VAL A 327 -6.41 17.06 -16.71
CA VAL A 327 -7.21 15.91 -16.28
C VAL A 327 -7.14 15.73 -14.76
N MET A 328 -5.96 15.89 -14.16
CA MET A 328 -5.78 15.82 -12.70
C MET A 328 -6.52 16.96 -11.99
N ALA A 329 -6.52 18.17 -12.56
CA ALA A 329 -7.23 19.32 -12.00
C ALA A 329 -8.76 19.13 -12.01
N LEU A 330 -9.31 18.53 -13.06
CA LEU A 330 -10.73 18.25 -13.20
C LEU A 330 -11.20 17.12 -12.27
N ASN A 331 -10.47 16.03 -12.21
CA ASN A 331 -10.85 14.85 -11.45
C ASN A 331 -10.51 14.96 -9.94
N ARG A 332 -9.73 15.95 -9.54
CA ARG A 332 -9.22 16.13 -8.16
C ARG A 332 -8.53 14.88 -7.59
N LYS A 333 -8.09 13.98 -8.44
CA LYS A 333 -7.38 12.74 -8.12
C LYS A 333 -6.26 12.54 -9.13
N GLN A 334 -5.29 11.73 -8.73
CA GLN A 334 -4.32 11.20 -9.68
C GLN A 334 -5.08 10.27 -10.64
N TYR A 335 -5.32 10.71 -11.86
CA TYR A 335 -5.98 9.92 -12.90
C TYR A 335 -5.22 10.11 -14.20
N GLY A 336 -4.99 9.04 -14.93
CA GLY A 336 -4.38 9.10 -16.24
C GLY A 336 -3.26 8.08 -16.43
N SER A 337 -2.80 7.99 -17.66
CA SER A 337 -1.70 7.12 -18.05
C SER A 337 -0.40 7.58 -17.41
N ILE A 338 0.49 6.64 -17.12
CA ILE A 338 1.84 6.92 -16.66
C ILE A 338 2.63 7.52 -17.83
N LEU A 339 3.24 8.69 -17.62
CA LEU A 339 4.02 9.32 -18.67
C LEU A 339 5.38 8.65 -18.81
N LEU A 340 5.68 8.17 -20.00
CA LEU A 340 7.01 7.64 -20.36
C LEU A 340 7.70 8.59 -21.35
N PHE A 341 8.73 9.28 -20.89
CA PHE A 341 9.54 10.17 -21.72
C PHE A 341 10.66 9.39 -22.39
N VAL A 342 10.62 9.30 -23.72
CA VAL A 342 11.58 8.55 -24.52
C VAL A 342 12.42 9.50 -25.37
N GLY A 343 13.72 9.26 -25.47
CA GLY A 343 14.59 10.05 -26.36
C GLY A 343 16.05 9.98 -25.96
N ALA A 344 16.89 10.65 -26.74
CA ALA A 344 18.33 10.63 -26.55
C ALA A 344 18.78 11.20 -25.17
N PRO A 345 19.95 10.78 -24.67
CA PRO A 345 20.49 11.34 -23.44
C PRO A 345 20.68 12.85 -23.49
N GLY A 346 20.30 13.58 -22.46
CA GLY A 346 20.47 15.04 -22.36
C GLY A 346 19.41 15.87 -23.07
N THR A 347 18.28 15.29 -23.48
CA THR A 347 17.15 16.04 -24.07
C THR A 347 16.19 16.65 -23.02
N GLY A 348 16.50 16.48 -21.73
CA GLY A 348 15.72 17.14 -20.66
C GLY A 348 14.66 16.27 -19.99
N LYS A 349 14.56 14.97 -20.30
CA LYS A 349 13.56 14.04 -19.76
C LYS A 349 13.47 14.04 -18.23
N THR A 350 14.60 13.94 -17.55
CA THR A 350 14.62 13.90 -16.06
C THR A 350 14.35 15.30 -15.48
N SER A 351 14.80 16.38 -16.13
CA SER A 351 14.60 17.75 -15.62
C SER A 351 13.15 18.22 -15.75
N ILE A 352 12.42 17.77 -16.77
CA ILE A 352 11.02 18.15 -16.95
C ILE A 352 10.13 17.53 -15.84
N GLY A 353 10.51 16.37 -15.30
CA GLY A 353 9.84 15.80 -14.11
C GLY A 353 9.93 16.71 -12.88
N GLN A 354 11.07 17.40 -12.69
CA GLN A 354 11.20 18.41 -11.65
C GLN A 354 10.32 19.63 -11.91
N SER A 355 10.20 20.06 -13.16
CA SER A 355 9.31 21.17 -13.53
C SER A 355 7.84 20.82 -13.36
N ILE A 356 7.44 19.57 -13.63
CA ILE A 356 6.10 19.06 -13.32
C ILE A 356 5.83 19.14 -11.83
N ALA A 357 6.78 18.72 -10.99
CA ALA A 357 6.62 18.80 -9.53
C ALA A 357 6.44 20.25 -9.06
N ARG A 358 7.23 21.19 -9.61
CA ARG A 358 7.06 22.65 -9.35
C ARG A 358 5.69 23.15 -9.82
N ALA A 359 5.26 22.75 -11.01
CA ALA A 359 3.97 23.15 -11.57
C ALA A 359 2.78 22.67 -10.74
N LEU A 360 2.88 21.49 -10.14
CA LEU A 360 1.89 20.90 -9.26
C LEU A 360 2.03 21.32 -7.80
N ASN A 361 3.09 22.08 -7.46
CA ASN A 361 3.46 22.39 -6.07
C ASN A 361 3.60 21.14 -5.20
N ARG A 362 4.27 20.09 -5.74
CA ARG A 362 4.53 18.80 -5.07
C ARG A 362 6.02 18.57 -4.88
N GLU A 363 6.36 17.75 -3.89
CA GLU A 363 7.74 17.31 -3.69
C GLU A 363 8.22 16.43 -4.86
N TYR A 364 9.52 16.52 -5.14
CA TYR A 364 10.16 15.80 -6.23
C TYR A 364 11.07 14.70 -5.72
N VAL A 365 10.87 13.49 -6.20
CA VAL A 365 11.72 12.32 -5.91
C VAL A 365 12.24 11.74 -7.21
N ARG A 366 13.54 11.47 -7.28
CA ARG A 366 14.15 10.74 -8.38
C ARG A 366 14.67 9.40 -7.92
N ILE A 367 14.27 8.33 -8.61
CA ILE A 367 14.72 6.96 -8.38
C ILE A 367 15.35 6.45 -9.67
N SER A 368 16.64 6.14 -9.65
CA SER A 368 17.31 5.54 -10.80
C SER A 368 17.09 4.02 -10.77
N LEU A 369 16.54 3.50 -11.86
CA LEU A 369 16.32 2.06 -12.06
C LEU A 369 17.44 1.40 -12.87
N GLY A 370 18.36 2.21 -13.41
CA GLY A 370 19.51 1.71 -14.19
C GLY A 370 20.41 0.82 -13.34
N GLY A 371 20.56 -0.45 -13.75
CA GLY A 371 21.40 -1.44 -13.06
C GLY A 371 20.70 -2.25 -11.99
N ILE A 372 19.41 -2.03 -11.73
CA ILE A 372 18.61 -2.89 -10.85
C ILE A 372 18.40 -4.25 -11.53
N ARG A 373 18.67 -5.32 -10.77
CA ARG A 373 18.55 -6.70 -11.22
C ARG A 373 17.63 -7.53 -10.33
N ASP A 374 17.47 -7.13 -9.07
CA ASP A 374 16.68 -7.82 -8.06
C ASP A 374 15.36 -7.08 -7.80
N GLU A 375 14.25 -7.81 -7.81
CA GLU A 375 12.92 -7.30 -7.44
C GLU A 375 12.94 -6.69 -6.03
N ALA A 376 13.74 -7.24 -5.12
CA ALA A 376 13.86 -6.78 -3.75
C ALA A 376 14.40 -5.33 -3.64
N GLU A 377 15.14 -4.82 -4.64
CA GLU A 377 15.52 -3.41 -4.64
C GLU A 377 14.31 -2.47 -4.80
N ILE A 378 13.22 -2.93 -5.44
CA ILE A 378 12.00 -2.15 -5.64
C ILE A 378 11.03 -2.35 -4.49
N ARG A 379 10.79 -3.62 -4.09
CA ARG A 379 9.79 -4.04 -3.10
C ARG A 379 10.33 -4.22 -1.69
N GLY A 380 11.64 -4.07 -1.47
CA GLY A 380 12.27 -4.31 -0.18
C GLY A 380 12.54 -5.78 0.13
N HIS A 381 13.35 -6.02 1.13
CA HIS A 381 13.71 -7.35 1.64
C HIS A 381 12.84 -7.69 2.85
N ARG A 382 12.46 -8.96 3.01
CA ARG A 382 11.74 -9.41 4.20
C ARG A 382 12.58 -9.19 5.45
N ARG A 383 12.00 -8.63 6.51
CA ARG A 383 12.66 -8.32 7.79
C ARG A 383 13.38 -9.50 8.47
N THR A 384 13.07 -10.72 8.06
CA THR A 384 13.73 -11.94 8.57
C THR A 384 15.16 -12.13 8.08
N TYR A 385 15.60 -11.35 7.08
CA TYR A 385 16.96 -11.41 6.57
C TYR A 385 17.85 -10.38 7.26
N ILE A 386 19.11 -10.78 7.54
CA ILE A 386 20.11 -9.85 8.08
C ILE A 386 20.42 -8.78 7.00
N GLY A 387 20.33 -7.50 7.38
CA GLY A 387 20.53 -6.40 6.45
C GLY A 387 19.31 -6.09 5.56
N ALA A 388 18.11 -6.57 5.94
CA ALA A 388 16.88 -6.21 5.24
C ALA A 388 16.67 -4.69 5.22
N MET A 389 16.31 -4.18 4.05
CA MET A 389 16.03 -2.75 3.83
C MET A 389 14.70 -2.59 3.08
N PRO A 390 14.02 -1.46 3.26
CA PRO A 390 12.86 -1.10 2.46
C PRO A 390 13.21 -0.94 0.99
N GLY A 391 12.24 -1.10 0.13
CA GLY A 391 12.41 -0.88 -1.31
C GLY A 391 12.63 0.59 -1.65
N ARG A 392 13.30 0.85 -2.77
CA ARG A 392 13.63 2.21 -3.23
C ARG A 392 12.40 3.11 -3.40
N ILE A 393 11.25 2.53 -3.71
CA ILE A 393 9.99 3.28 -3.83
C ILE A 393 9.60 3.85 -2.47
N MET A 394 9.49 3.01 -1.45
CA MET A 394 9.09 3.43 -0.11
C MET A 394 10.15 4.31 0.56
N GLU A 395 11.43 4.06 0.31
CA GLU A 395 12.51 4.94 0.75
C GLU A 395 12.42 6.34 0.10
N GLY A 396 12.06 6.37 -1.18
CA GLY A 396 11.79 7.62 -1.89
C GLY A 396 10.62 8.40 -1.29
N ILE A 397 9.52 7.72 -0.97
CA ILE A 397 8.35 8.31 -0.29
C ILE A 397 8.74 8.84 1.10
N LYS A 398 9.46 8.05 1.91
CA LYS A 398 9.97 8.52 3.22
C LYS A 398 10.76 9.82 3.08
N ARG A 399 11.68 9.88 2.12
CA ARG A 399 12.56 11.03 1.89
C ARG A 399 11.79 12.27 1.44
N SER A 400 10.67 12.12 0.72
CA SER A 400 9.83 13.24 0.31
C SER A 400 9.06 13.88 1.46
N GLY A 401 8.75 13.11 2.51
CA GLY A 401 7.93 13.56 3.65
C GLY A 401 6.45 13.77 3.33
N VAL A 402 6.01 13.46 2.11
CA VAL A 402 4.61 13.61 1.67
C VAL A 402 4.10 12.32 1.01
N SER A 403 2.77 12.13 0.99
CA SER A 403 2.15 10.95 0.35
C SER A 403 1.80 11.15 -1.14
N ASN A 404 2.02 12.35 -1.69
CA ASN A 404 1.67 12.70 -3.08
C ASN A 404 2.82 13.31 -3.89
N PRO A 405 4.07 12.86 -3.75
CA PRO A 405 5.18 13.41 -4.52
C PRO A 405 5.04 13.12 -6.01
N VAL A 406 5.85 13.81 -6.80
CA VAL A 406 6.15 13.41 -8.18
C VAL A 406 7.41 12.54 -8.15
N VAL A 407 7.26 11.29 -8.51
CA VAL A 407 8.34 10.29 -8.52
C VAL A 407 8.79 10.07 -9.97
N VAL A 408 10.04 10.42 -10.26
CA VAL A 408 10.65 10.13 -11.56
C VAL A 408 11.44 8.83 -11.48
N LEU A 409 10.98 7.83 -12.21
CA LEU A 409 11.63 6.54 -12.40
C LEU A 409 12.55 6.65 -13.63
N ASP A 410 13.83 6.81 -13.39
CA ASP A 410 14.81 7.11 -14.43
C ASP A 410 15.47 5.83 -14.98
N GLU A 411 15.67 5.77 -16.30
CA GLU A 411 16.30 4.66 -17.01
C GLU A 411 15.55 3.30 -16.91
N VAL A 412 14.22 3.32 -17.13
CA VAL A 412 13.36 2.10 -17.11
C VAL A 412 13.80 1.09 -18.20
N ASP A 413 14.37 1.57 -19.31
CA ASP A 413 14.92 0.77 -20.41
C ASP A 413 16.15 -0.07 -20.01
N LYS A 414 16.74 0.19 -18.86
CA LYS A 414 17.93 -0.51 -18.36
C LYS A 414 17.65 -1.54 -17.27
N LEU A 415 16.39 -1.86 -17.06
CA LEU A 415 16.00 -2.97 -16.18
C LEU A 415 16.45 -4.29 -16.80
N ALA A 416 17.19 -5.08 -16.06
CA ALA A 416 17.67 -6.38 -16.51
C ALA A 416 16.92 -7.51 -15.78
N LYS A 417 16.52 -8.55 -16.53
CA LYS A 417 16.07 -9.81 -15.93
C LYS A 417 17.29 -10.62 -15.54
N ASP A 418 17.32 -11.08 -14.29
CA ASP A 418 18.37 -11.98 -13.80
C ASP A 418 17.73 -13.11 -12.99
N TYR A 419 18.52 -14.09 -12.56
CA TYR A 419 18.08 -15.21 -11.72
C TYR A 419 17.46 -14.78 -10.37
N GLY A 420 17.65 -13.52 -9.95
CA GLY A 420 17.16 -12.94 -8.70
C GLY A 420 15.71 -12.43 -8.71
N GLY A 421 15.03 -12.41 -9.87
CA GLY A 421 13.65 -11.93 -9.99
C GLY A 421 13.38 -11.11 -11.25
N ASP A 422 12.15 -10.61 -11.38
CA ASP A 422 11.72 -9.73 -12.47
C ASP A 422 11.34 -8.33 -11.93
N PRO A 423 12.29 -7.38 -11.90
CA PRO A 423 12.01 -6.01 -11.44
C PRO A 423 10.87 -5.32 -12.21
N ALA A 424 10.65 -5.71 -13.47
CA ALA A 424 9.56 -5.15 -14.27
C ALA A 424 8.18 -5.57 -13.72
N SER A 425 8.06 -6.79 -13.20
CA SER A 425 6.83 -7.26 -12.55
C SER A 425 6.53 -6.49 -11.26
N ALA A 426 7.56 -6.15 -10.46
CA ALA A 426 7.39 -5.31 -9.29
C ALA A 426 6.92 -3.89 -9.67
N LEU A 427 7.44 -3.34 -10.76
CA LEU A 427 6.99 -2.05 -11.26
C LEU A 427 5.56 -2.06 -11.78
N LEU A 428 5.08 -3.17 -12.33
CA LEU A 428 3.68 -3.29 -12.74
C LEU A 428 2.72 -3.04 -11.58
N GLU A 429 3.00 -3.60 -10.39
CA GLU A 429 2.17 -3.37 -9.20
C GLU A 429 2.23 -1.92 -8.70
N VAL A 430 3.41 -1.31 -8.72
CA VAL A 430 3.61 0.10 -8.33
C VAL A 430 2.87 1.05 -9.26
N LEU A 431 2.90 0.76 -10.55
CA LEU A 431 2.42 1.65 -11.60
C LEU A 431 0.94 1.40 -11.96
N ASP A 432 0.39 0.25 -11.63
CA ASP A 432 -1.01 -0.08 -11.93
C ASP A 432 -1.97 0.68 -10.99
N PRO A 433 -2.81 1.59 -11.49
CA PRO A 433 -3.77 2.33 -10.64
C PRO A 433 -4.77 1.45 -9.91
N GLU A 434 -5.03 0.22 -10.40
CA GLU A 434 -5.94 -0.73 -9.74
C GLU A 434 -5.29 -1.44 -8.56
N GLN A 435 -3.97 -1.54 -8.52
CA GLN A 435 -3.20 -2.28 -7.51
C GLN A 435 -2.39 -1.39 -6.57
N ASN A 436 -1.97 -0.20 -7.02
CA ASN A 436 -1.05 0.66 -6.28
C ASN A 436 -1.62 1.28 -4.99
N SER A 437 -2.95 1.28 -4.83
CA SER A 437 -3.61 1.71 -3.59
C SER A 437 -3.34 0.77 -2.40
N THR A 438 -2.91 -0.46 -2.68
CA THR A 438 -2.60 -1.50 -1.67
C THR A 438 -1.19 -2.06 -1.83
N PHE A 439 -0.28 -1.24 -2.36
CA PHE A 439 1.11 -1.66 -2.56
C PHE A 439 1.74 -2.12 -1.25
N THR A 440 2.35 -3.29 -1.26
CA THR A 440 2.98 -3.88 -0.08
C THR A 440 4.48 -4.06 -0.29
N ASP A 441 5.26 -3.25 0.42
CA ASP A 441 6.71 -3.43 0.54
C ASP A 441 7.01 -4.60 1.49
N HIS A 442 7.93 -5.48 1.11
CA HIS A 442 8.26 -6.67 1.90
C HIS A 442 8.91 -6.36 3.25
N TYR A 443 9.61 -5.24 3.36
CA TYR A 443 10.17 -4.78 4.63
C TYR A 443 9.07 -4.29 5.56
N MET A 444 8.14 -3.50 5.04
CA MET A 444 7.02 -2.95 5.82
C MET A 444 5.99 -4.04 6.15
N ASN A 445 5.70 -4.92 5.21
CA ASN A 445 4.68 -5.97 5.28
C ASN A 445 3.28 -5.46 5.67
N VAL A 446 2.98 -4.24 5.28
CA VAL A 446 1.69 -3.57 5.43
C VAL A 446 1.38 -2.79 4.16
N PRO A 447 0.10 -2.67 3.76
CA PRO A 447 -0.27 -1.94 2.55
C PRO A 447 -0.05 -0.43 2.73
N TYR A 448 0.48 0.20 1.68
CA TYR A 448 0.64 1.64 1.57
C TYR A 448 -0.04 2.15 0.29
N ASP A 449 -0.78 3.24 0.39
CA ASP A 449 -1.50 3.81 -0.73
C ASP A 449 -0.62 4.74 -1.57
N LEU A 450 -0.25 4.27 -2.78
CA LEU A 450 0.52 5.03 -3.78
C LEU A 450 -0.39 5.74 -4.80
N SER A 451 -1.72 5.68 -4.69
CA SER A 451 -2.64 6.20 -5.70
C SER A 451 -2.55 7.71 -5.92
N ASN A 452 -2.00 8.46 -4.97
CA ASN A 452 -1.80 9.91 -5.07
C ASN A 452 -0.39 10.30 -5.56
N VAL A 453 0.49 9.34 -5.78
CA VAL A 453 1.84 9.55 -6.31
C VAL A 453 1.77 9.71 -7.82
N LEU A 454 2.36 10.79 -8.36
CA LEU A 454 2.52 10.94 -9.81
C LEU A 454 3.82 10.27 -10.25
N PHE A 455 3.70 9.14 -10.93
CA PHE A 455 4.85 8.46 -11.52
C PHE A 455 5.11 8.98 -12.93
N VAL A 456 6.38 9.31 -13.19
CA VAL A 456 6.90 9.71 -14.49
C VAL A 456 8.10 8.81 -14.80
N CYS A 457 8.07 8.13 -15.92
CA CYS A 457 9.13 7.23 -16.35
C CYS A 457 10.02 7.90 -17.41
N THR A 458 11.30 7.57 -17.43
CA THR A 458 12.22 7.99 -18.52
C THR A 458 12.95 6.80 -19.11
N ALA A 459 13.14 6.83 -20.43
CA ALA A 459 13.88 5.82 -21.18
C ALA A 459 14.67 6.47 -22.31
N ASN A 460 15.70 5.79 -22.81
CA ASN A 460 16.37 6.21 -24.04
C ASN A 460 15.75 5.56 -25.29
N SER A 461 15.23 4.33 -25.14
CA SER A 461 14.53 3.55 -26.16
C SER A 461 13.39 2.76 -25.50
N THR A 462 12.40 2.36 -26.29
CA THR A 462 11.32 1.46 -25.87
C THR A 462 11.63 -0.02 -26.10
N ASP A 463 12.67 -0.34 -26.88
CA ASP A 463 12.95 -1.70 -27.39
C ASP A 463 13.19 -2.75 -26.30
N THR A 464 13.70 -2.34 -25.15
CA THR A 464 14.03 -3.22 -24.02
C THR A 464 12.97 -3.23 -22.93
N ILE A 465 11.95 -2.38 -23.03
CA ILE A 465 10.87 -2.29 -22.05
C ILE A 465 9.87 -3.43 -22.32
N PRO A 466 9.52 -4.25 -21.32
CA PRO A 466 8.52 -5.29 -21.49
C PRO A 466 7.16 -4.75 -21.94
N GLU A 467 6.56 -5.40 -22.90
CA GLU A 467 5.27 -5.00 -23.49
C GLU A 467 4.13 -4.76 -22.46
N PRO A 468 3.96 -5.61 -21.41
CA PRO A 468 2.93 -5.36 -20.39
C PRO A 468 3.12 -4.03 -19.64
N LEU A 469 4.38 -3.62 -19.45
CA LEU A 469 4.71 -2.34 -18.81
C LEU A 469 4.47 -1.17 -19.78
N LEU A 470 4.88 -1.33 -21.04
CA LEU A 470 4.73 -0.32 -22.07
C LEU A 470 3.24 -0.01 -22.35
N ASN A 471 2.38 -1.04 -22.35
CA ASN A 471 0.93 -0.89 -22.57
C ASN A 471 0.21 -0.07 -21.48
N ARG A 472 0.83 0.16 -20.33
CA ARG A 472 0.31 1.01 -19.25
C ARG A 472 0.84 2.43 -19.27
N MET A 473 1.78 2.71 -20.19
CA MET A 473 2.47 3.99 -20.27
C MET A 473 2.06 4.75 -21.52
N GLU A 474 1.90 6.05 -21.39
CA GLU A 474 1.78 6.96 -22.51
C GLU A 474 3.18 7.42 -22.94
N VAL A 475 3.58 6.98 -24.13
CA VAL A 475 4.89 7.30 -24.68
C VAL A 475 4.89 8.73 -25.23
N ILE A 476 5.82 9.56 -24.74
CA ILE A 476 6.04 10.92 -25.20
C ILE A 476 7.48 11.05 -25.68
N ASP A 477 7.64 11.24 -26.99
CA ASP A 477 8.95 11.35 -27.61
C ASP A 477 9.59 12.71 -27.34
N PHE A 478 10.85 12.68 -26.89
CA PHE A 478 11.70 13.83 -26.71
C PHE A 478 12.67 13.94 -27.91
N PRO A 479 12.36 14.81 -28.85
CA PRO A 479 13.23 14.99 -30.02
C PRO A 479 14.60 15.60 -29.62
N GLY A 480 15.56 15.42 -30.48
CA GLY A 480 16.85 16.11 -30.37
C GLY A 480 16.70 17.63 -30.56
N TYR A 481 17.58 18.39 -29.94
CA TYR A 481 17.60 19.86 -30.09
C TYR A 481 18.35 20.31 -31.35
N THR A 482 17.76 21.27 -32.02
CA THR A 482 18.45 22.00 -33.11
C THR A 482 19.61 22.85 -32.58
N ALA A 483 20.51 23.28 -33.44
CA ALA A 483 21.61 24.17 -33.05
C ALA A 483 21.12 25.49 -32.45
N VAL A 484 19.95 25.98 -32.89
CA VAL A 484 19.32 27.22 -32.39
C VAL A 484 18.76 26.98 -30.99
N GLU A 485 18.03 25.88 -30.79
CA GLU A 485 17.54 25.52 -29.46
C GLU A 485 18.69 25.28 -28.47
N LYS A 486 19.72 24.55 -28.87
CA LYS A 486 20.94 24.36 -28.06
C LYS A 486 21.59 25.69 -27.66
N PHE A 487 21.60 26.67 -28.59
CA PHE A 487 22.12 28.01 -28.31
C PHE A 487 21.26 28.72 -27.24
N HIS A 488 19.95 28.67 -27.35
CA HIS A 488 19.07 29.29 -26.39
C HIS A 488 19.15 28.59 -25.02
N ILE A 489 19.17 27.26 -24.99
CA ILE A 489 19.35 26.45 -23.75
C ILE A 489 20.70 26.79 -23.11
N ALA A 490 21.77 26.83 -23.90
CA ALA A 490 23.09 27.19 -23.40
C ALA A 490 23.11 28.59 -22.80
N ARG A 491 22.50 29.57 -23.48
CA ARG A 491 22.50 30.97 -23.05
C ARG A 491 21.66 31.23 -21.82
N LYS A 492 20.43 30.66 -21.80
CA LYS A 492 19.48 30.91 -20.74
C LYS A 492 19.72 30.05 -19.47
N HIS A 493 20.14 28.80 -19.64
CA HIS A 493 20.19 27.83 -18.55
C HIS A 493 21.59 27.30 -18.24
N LEU A 494 22.35 26.77 -19.24
CA LEU A 494 23.60 26.08 -18.94
C LEU A 494 24.71 27.04 -18.50
N LEU A 495 24.89 28.16 -19.21
CA LEU A 495 25.93 29.10 -18.89
C LEU A 495 25.77 29.81 -17.56
N PRO A 496 24.58 30.34 -17.19
CA PRO A 496 24.36 30.90 -15.88
C PRO A 496 24.61 29.89 -14.75
N LYS A 497 24.07 28.65 -14.87
CA LYS A 497 24.30 27.59 -13.90
C LYS A 497 25.76 27.19 -13.75
N ALA A 498 26.52 27.15 -14.86
CA ALA A 498 27.94 26.84 -14.83
C ALA A 498 28.77 27.96 -14.17
N MET A 499 28.44 29.23 -14.47
CA MET A 499 29.08 30.37 -13.84
C MET A 499 28.83 30.43 -12.35
N ASP A 500 27.58 30.25 -11.93
CA ASP A 500 27.17 30.20 -10.50
C ASP A 500 27.89 29.07 -9.75
N ALA A 501 27.90 27.87 -10.29
CA ALA A 501 28.57 26.71 -9.70
C ALA A 501 30.09 26.91 -9.49
N MET A 502 30.70 27.81 -10.29
CA MET A 502 32.13 28.14 -10.23
C MET A 502 32.43 29.48 -9.57
N GLY A 503 31.42 30.13 -8.99
CA GLY A 503 31.59 31.43 -8.32
C GLY A 503 31.94 32.60 -9.28
N ILE A 504 31.66 32.45 -10.59
CA ILE A 504 31.97 33.46 -11.59
C ILE A 504 30.80 34.44 -11.72
N GLN A 505 31.01 35.69 -11.38
CA GLN A 505 29.98 36.74 -11.55
C GLN A 505 29.80 37.11 -13.03
N LYS A 506 28.58 37.49 -13.44
CA LYS A 506 28.27 37.89 -14.84
C LYS A 506 29.17 39.00 -15.40
N LYS A 507 29.69 39.87 -14.54
CA LYS A 507 30.63 40.96 -14.93
C LYS A 507 32.07 40.49 -15.19
N MET A 508 32.46 39.30 -14.68
CA MET A 508 33.83 38.79 -14.77
C MET A 508 34.06 38.01 -16.08
N LEU A 509 33.01 37.34 -16.63
CA LEU A 509 33.15 36.54 -17.84
C LEU A 509 32.04 36.86 -18.83
N LYS A 510 32.43 37.27 -20.04
CA LYS A 510 31.55 37.53 -21.18
C LYS A 510 31.84 36.53 -22.29
N ILE A 511 30.86 35.72 -22.65
CA ILE A 511 30.93 34.79 -23.77
C ILE A 511 30.04 35.33 -24.88
N THR A 512 30.68 35.58 -26.05
CA THR A 512 29.97 36.09 -27.24
C THR A 512 29.08 35.00 -27.83
N ASP A 513 27.95 35.40 -28.44
CA ASP A 513 27.03 34.49 -29.11
C ASP A 513 27.73 33.67 -30.21
N GLY A 514 28.67 34.32 -30.93
CA GLY A 514 29.47 33.64 -31.93
C GLY A 514 30.40 32.57 -31.37
N ALA A 515 30.96 32.78 -30.16
CA ALA A 515 31.74 31.75 -29.49
C ALA A 515 30.85 30.57 -29.05
N LEU A 516 29.69 30.88 -28.47
CA LEU A 516 28.75 29.86 -28.00
C LEU A 516 28.22 28.99 -29.16
N ARG A 517 27.85 29.59 -30.29
CA ARG A 517 27.48 28.85 -31.51
C ARG A 517 28.63 27.95 -31.98
N LYS A 518 29.87 28.45 -31.95
CA LYS A 518 31.04 27.65 -32.31
C LYS A 518 31.35 26.52 -31.36
N VAL A 519 31.03 26.66 -30.06
CA VAL A 519 31.09 25.53 -29.10
C VAL A 519 30.10 24.43 -29.51
N ILE A 520 28.88 24.79 -29.90
CA ILE A 520 27.84 23.83 -30.32
C ILE A 520 28.29 23.12 -31.61
N GLU A 521 28.79 23.87 -32.59
CA GLU A 521 29.14 23.33 -33.91
C GLU A 521 30.45 22.52 -33.92
N ASP A 522 31.50 23.00 -33.26
CA ASP A 522 32.86 22.45 -33.40
C ASP A 522 33.25 21.49 -32.23
N TYR A 523 32.56 21.52 -31.11
CA TYR A 523 32.96 20.78 -29.90
C TYR A 523 31.93 19.79 -29.38
N THR A 524 30.70 19.79 -29.96
CA THR A 524 29.64 18.88 -29.54
C THR A 524 28.95 18.18 -30.72
N MET A 525 28.73 16.86 -30.57
CA MET A 525 28.00 16.04 -31.53
C MET A 525 27.06 15.13 -30.72
N GLU A 526 25.84 15.58 -30.55
CA GLU A 526 24.85 14.90 -29.75
C GLU A 526 23.45 15.42 -30.06
N SER A 527 22.41 14.63 -29.88
CA SER A 527 21.01 15.07 -30.00
C SER A 527 20.60 15.99 -28.84
N GLY A 528 21.07 15.73 -27.62
CA GLY A 528 20.80 16.53 -26.44
C GLY A 528 21.81 17.66 -26.18
N VAL A 529 21.96 18.04 -24.90
CA VAL A 529 22.86 19.12 -24.44
C VAL A 529 23.83 18.67 -23.33
N ARG A 530 24.01 17.35 -23.11
CA ARG A 530 24.89 16.83 -22.04
C ARG A 530 26.37 17.10 -22.32
N GLY A 531 26.79 16.90 -23.55
CA GLY A 531 28.14 17.22 -24.01
C GLY A 531 28.35 18.73 -24.03
N LEU A 532 27.37 19.50 -24.50
CA LEU A 532 27.41 20.96 -24.50
C LEU A 532 27.59 21.53 -23.09
N LYS A 533 26.88 20.98 -22.11
CA LYS A 533 27.08 21.31 -20.69
C LYS A 533 28.54 21.07 -20.27
N LYS A 534 29.11 19.91 -20.60
CA LYS A 534 30.50 19.58 -20.27
C LYS A 534 31.50 20.58 -20.90
N GLN A 535 31.25 21.02 -22.15
CA GLN A 535 32.10 22.00 -22.80
C GLN A 535 31.98 23.39 -22.16
N ILE A 536 30.77 23.82 -21.81
CA ILE A 536 30.50 25.06 -21.06
C ILE A 536 31.18 25.02 -19.69
N ASP A 537 31.03 23.92 -18.93
CA ASP A 537 31.71 23.74 -17.65
C ASP A 537 33.22 23.81 -17.78
N MET A 538 33.79 23.19 -18.83
CA MET A 538 35.24 23.25 -19.13
C MET A 538 35.69 24.67 -19.45
N LEU A 539 34.92 25.40 -20.26
CA LEU A 539 35.18 26.78 -20.62
C LEU A 539 35.15 27.67 -19.37
N CYS A 540 34.14 27.55 -18.52
CA CYS A 540 34.04 28.32 -17.28
C CYS A 540 35.19 27.99 -16.31
N ARG A 541 35.57 26.70 -16.22
CA ARG A 541 36.70 26.26 -15.38
C ARG A 541 38.02 26.82 -15.86
N SER A 542 38.28 26.81 -17.18
CA SER A 542 39.45 27.43 -17.79
C SER A 542 39.46 28.95 -17.57
N ALA A 543 38.30 29.61 -17.65
CA ALA A 543 38.17 31.02 -17.36
C ALA A 543 38.41 31.32 -15.87
N ALA A 544 37.92 30.49 -14.94
CA ALA A 544 38.15 30.65 -13.50
C ALA A 544 39.64 30.66 -13.15
N VAL A 545 40.43 29.75 -13.76
CA VAL A 545 41.89 29.74 -13.55
C VAL A 545 42.57 31.07 -13.96
N ARG A 546 42.11 31.66 -15.07
CA ARG A 546 42.63 32.96 -15.51
C ARG A 546 42.20 34.11 -14.64
N LEU A 547 40.93 34.13 -14.23
CA LEU A 547 40.38 35.15 -13.33
C LEU A 547 41.10 35.18 -11.98
N VAL A 548 41.49 34.01 -11.44
CA VAL A 548 42.25 33.91 -10.18
C VAL A 548 43.70 34.37 -10.36
N LYS A 549 44.33 34.12 -11.55
CA LYS A 549 45.70 34.55 -11.82
C LYS A 549 45.81 36.02 -12.13
N GLU A 550 44.80 36.60 -12.75
CA GLU A 550 44.77 37.98 -13.26
C GLU A 550 43.64 38.73 -12.48
N GLU A 551 43.92 39.13 -11.26
CA GLU A 551 42.93 39.79 -10.41
C GLU A 551 42.34 41.06 -11.07
N GLY A 552 40.99 41.13 -11.15
CA GLY A 552 40.26 42.33 -11.56
C GLY A 552 39.99 42.52 -13.05
N GLN A 553 40.44 41.61 -13.92
CA GLN A 553 40.17 41.71 -15.39
C GLN A 553 38.85 41.03 -15.76
N THR A 554 38.09 41.65 -16.68
CA THR A 554 36.93 41.01 -17.32
C THR A 554 37.43 40.19 -18.53
N LEU A 555 37.14 38.89 -18.50
CA LEU A 555 37.49 38.00 -19.61
C LEU A 555 36.38 37.99 -20.67
N THR A 556 36.77 38.14 -21.94
CA THR A 556 35.87 38.00 -23.08
C THR A 556 36.28 36.82 -23.96
N VAL A 557 35.36 35.83 -24.04
CA VAL A 557 35.54 34.66 -24.92
C VAL A 557 34.84 34.93 -26.26
N ASN A 558 35.57 34.85 -27.33
CA ASN A 558 35.09 35.03 -28.71
C ASN A 558 35.51 33.87 -29.61
N LYS A 559 35.13 33.90 -30.90
CA LYS A 559 35.44 32.82 -31.86
C LYS A 559 36.95 32.57 -32.05
N SER A 560 37.79 33.62 -31.94
CA SER A 560 39.21 33.50 -32.21
C SER A 560 40.00 32.91 -31.04
N ASN A 561 39.65 33.26 -29.80
CA ASN A 561 40.35 32.79 -28.59
C ASN A 561 39.72 31.53 -27.93
N LEU A 562 38.67 30.98 -28.54
CA LEU A 562 37.98 29.80 -28.00
C LEU A 562 38.91 28.57 -27.80
N LYS A 563 39.89 28.44 -28.69
CA LYS A 563 40.92 27.39 -28.61
C LYS A 563 41.75 27.44 -27.32
N ASP A 564 41.93 28.63 -26.76
CA ASP A 564 42.73 28.82 -25.55
C ASP A 564 42.02 28.33 -24.29
N TYR A 565 40.69 28.12 -24.37
CA TYR A 565 39.83 27.62 -23.26
C TYR A 565 39.46 26.14 -23.42
N LEU A 566 39.17 25.70 -24.67
CA LEU A 566 38.66 24.35 -24.94
C LEU A 566 39.67 23.44 -25.68
N GLY A 567 40.81 23.98 -26.07
CA GLY A 567 41.78 23.26 -26.88
C GLY A 567 41.41 23.17 -28.36
N ARG A 568 42.01 22.21 -29.06
CA ARG A 568 41.77 22.04 -30.51
C ARG A 568 40.32 21.62 -30.77
N LYS A 569 39.75 22.06 -31.91
CA LYS A 569 38.48 21.59 -32.44
C LYS A 569 38.44 20.05 -32.45
N LYS A 570 37.39 19.47 -31.90
CA LYS A 570 37.27 18.01 -31.74
C LYS A 570 36.54 17.33 -32.90
N LEU A 571 35.72 18.08 -33.61
CA LEU A 571 34.82 17.51 -34.61
C LEU A 571 35.12 18.12 -35.98
N HIS A 572 35.26 17.26 -36.96
CA HIS A 572 35.22 17.60 -38.36
C HIS A 572 33.86 17.11 -38.86
N HIS A 573 32.91 18.02 -39.03
CA HIS A 573 31.63 17.67 -39.66
C HIS A 573 31.88 17.53 -41.16
N ASP A 574 31.30 16.47 -41.71
CA ASP A 574 31.26 16.32 -43.14
C ASP A 574 30.47 17.47 -43.77
N GLN A 575 31.08 18.11 -44.73
CA GLN A 575 30.42 19.14 -45.53
C GLN A 575 29.99 18.50 -46.84
N LYS A 576 28.99 19.11 -47.48
CA LYS A 576 28.63 18.68 -48.83
C LYS A 576 29.83 18.65 -49.73
N LEU A 577 29.89 17.72 -50.63
CA LEU A 577 30.94 17.64 -51.62
C LEU A 577 30.97 18.91 -52.47
N THR A 578 32.16 19.38 -52.86
CA THR A 578 32.30 20.52 -53.76
C THR A 578 32.06 20.16 -55.23
N SER A 579 32.26 18.88 -55.56
CA SER A 579 31.97 18.29 -56.86
C SER A 579 31.63 16.81 -56.70
N THR A 580 30.88 16.28 -57.63
CA THR A 580 30.53 14.84 -57.64
C THR A 580 30.93 14.20 -58.94
N GLN A 581 31.15 12.89 -58.88
CA GLN A 581 31.40 12.04 -60.06
C GLN A 581 30.21 11.04 -60.18
N PRO A 582 30.01 10.45 -61.37
CA PRO A 582 29.08 9.36 -61.51
C PRO A 582 29.35 8.25 -60.49
N GLY A 583 28.31 7.76 -59.84
CA GLY A 583 28.43 6.74 -58.81
C GLY A 583 28.64 7.25 -57.37
N VAL A 584 28.66 8.59 -57.16
CA VAL A 584 28.80 9.19 -55.83
C VAL A 584 27.53 9.96 -55.46
N VAL A 585 26.88 9.61 -54.38
CA VAL A 585 25.60 10.21 -53.92
C VAL A 585 25.59 10.40 -52.43
N THR A 586 24.99 11.52 -51.96
CA THR A 586 24.84 11.81 -50.55
C THR A 586 23.53 11.26 -49.99
N GLY A 587 23.64 10.45 -48.97
CA GLY A 587 22.53 9.95 -48.19
C GLY A 587 22.43 10.61 -46.80
N LEU A 588 21.40 10.29 -46.07
CA LEU A 588 21.16 10.75 -44.70
C LEU A 588 21.05 9.56 -43.78
N ALA A 589 21.79 9.58 -42.70
CA ALA A 589 21.77 8.58 -41.65
C ALA A 589 21.29 9.19 -40.31
N TRP A 590 20.80 8.32 -39.46
CA TRP A 590 20.46 8.65 -38.06
C TRP A 590 21.29 7.78 -37.14
N THR A 591 21.82 8.40 -36.07
CA THR A 591 22.52 7.73 -34.99
C THR A 591 22.02 8.25 -33.65
N GLN A 592 22.32 7.56 -32.56
CA GLN A 592 21.97 8.04 -31.21
C GLN A 592 22.62 9.40 -30.87
N ALA A 593 23.69 9.78 -31.59
CA ALA A 593 24.35 11.06 -31.45
C ALA A 593 23.69 12.18 -32.28
N GLY A 594 22.74 11.86 -33.14
CA GLY A 594 22.02 12.76 -34.03
C GLY A 594 22.07 12.29 -35.48
N GLY A 595 21.58 13.13 -36.37
CA GLY A 595 21.67 12.87 -37.80
C GLY A 595 23.08 13.16 -38.38
N GLU A 596 23.46 12.41 -39.41
CA GLU A 596 24.69 12.59 -40.19
C GLU A 596 24.39 12.47 -41.66
N ILE A 597 25.28 13.11 -42.51
CA ILE A 597 25.33 12.82 -43.93
C ILE A 597 26.26 11.62 -44.15
N LEU A 598 25.96 10.82 -45.14
CA LEU A 598 26.83 9.73 -45.54
C LEU A 598 27.02 9.77 -47.05
N PHE A 599 28.23 9.44 -47.51
CA PHE A 599 28.51 9.32 -48.92
C PHE A 599 28.44 7.85 -49.31
N ILE A 600 27.78 7.58 -50.43
CA ILE A 600 27.80 6.27 -51.06
C ILE A 600 28.64 6.43 -52.32
N GLU A 601 29.76 5.74 -52.36
CA GLU A 601 30.68 5.73 -53.48
C GLU A 601 30.63 4.37 -54.19
N THR A 602 30.47 4.38 -55.49
CA THR A 602 30.42 3.17 -56.27
C THR A 602 31.45 3.26 -57.42
N LYS A 603 32.15 2.16 -57.68
CA LYS A 603 33.15 2.09 -58.76
C LYS A 603 33.14 0.72 -59.42
N LEU A 604 33.39 0.74 -60.73
CA LEU A 604 33.59 -0.50 -61.49
C LEU A 604 35.09 -0.73 -61.71
N THR A 605 35.48 -2.00 -61.61
CA THR A 605 36.81 -2.48 -61.93
C THR A 605 36.70 -3.71 -62.86
N GLU A 606 37.65 -3.97 -63.71
CA GLU A 606 37.67 -5.19 -64.50
C GLU A 606 37.55 -6.42 -63.54
N GLY A 607 36.67 -7.36 -63.84
CA GLY A 607 36.38 -8.50 -62.96
C GLY A 607 35.37 -9.46 -63.51
N GLU A 608 34.81 -10.33 -62.62
CA GLU A 608 33.88 -11.43 -62.98
C GLU A 608 32.44 -11.12 -62.54
N GLY A 609 32.09 -9.87 -62.27
CA GLY A 609 30.75 -9.47 -61.82
C GLY A 609 30.53 -9.61 -60.31
N LYS A 610 31.60 -9.63 -59.51
CA LYS A 610 31.51 -9.71 -58.07
C LYS A 610 31.07 -8.37 -57.45
N VAL A 611 30.31 -8.43 -56.35
CA VAL A 611 29.93 -7.26 -55.57
C VAL A 611 30.78 -7.20 -54.31
N ILE A 612 31.60 -6.16 -54.21
CA ILE A 612 32.48 -5.91 -53.09
C ILE A 612 31.87 -4.75 -52.27
N ILE A 613 31.65 -4.99 -50.97
CA ILE A 613 31.05 -4.01 -50.04
C ILE A 613 32.05 -3.69 -48.95
N THR A 614 32.35 -2.41 -48.74
CA THR A 614 33.23 -1.95 -47.67
C THR A 614 32.63 -0.77 -46.92
N GLY A 615 33.05 -0.54 -45.64
CA GLY A 615 32.54 0.55 -44.77
C GLY A 615 31.79 0.07 -43.53
N GLN A 616 31.99 -1.19 -43.11
CA GLN A 616 31.35 -1.81 -41.95
C GLN A 616 29.83 -1.76 -42.02
N LEU A 617 29.25 -2.19 -43.15
CA LEU A 617 27.80 -2.28 -43.33
C LEU A 617 27.23 -3.52 -42.60
N GLY A 618 26.18 -3.33 -41.84
CA GLY A 618 25.40 -4.39 -41.23
C GLY A 618 24.56 -5.19 -42.26
N ASP A 619 23.89 -6.23 -41.82
CA ASP A 619 23.23 -7.17 -42.72
C ASP A 619 22.02 -6.56 -43.43
N VAL A 620 21.24 -5.69 -42.72
CA VAL A 620 20.08 -4.98 -43.31
C VAL A 620 20.55 -4.06 -44.45
N MET A 621 21.67 -3.37 -44.26
CA MET A 621 22.21 -2.47 -45.29
C MET A 621 22.80 -3.25 -46.47
N LYS A 622 23.42 -4.43 -46.26
CA LYS A 622 23.85 -5.36 -47.31
C LYS A 622 22.69 -5.86 -48.13
N GLU A 623 21.56 -6.20 -47.47
CA GLU A 623 20.32 -6.57 -48.16
C GLU A 623 19.80 -5.42 -49.04
N SER A 624 19.80 -4.19 -48.52
CA SER A 624 19.45 -2.98 -49.29
C SER A 624 20.29 -2.82 -50.53
N VAL A 625 21.60 -3.14 -50.48
CA VAL A 625 22.47 -3.16 -51.66
C VAL A 625 21.99 -4.16 -52.71
N GLN A 626 21.60 -5.38 -52.29
CA GLN A 626 21.11 -6.41 -53.22
C GLN A 626 19.80 -5.97 -53.90
N ILE A 627 18.88 -5.37 -53.12
CA ILE A 627 17.62 -4.84 -53.64
C ILE A 627 17.90 -3.71 -54.64
N ALA A 628 18.77 -2.76 -54.30
CA ALA A 628 19.14 -1.66 -55.17
C ALA A 628 19.78 -2.12 -56.49
N LEU A 629 20.70 -3.08 -56.42
CA LEU A 629 21.34 -3.65 -57.57
C LEU A 629 20.32 -4.37 -58.49
N THR A 630 19.42 -5.18 -57.94
CA THR A 630 18.37 -5.87 -58.69
C THR A 630 17.45 -4.89 -59.40
N LEU A 631 17.07 -3.82 -58.69
CA LEU A 631 16.19 -2.79 -59.23
C LEU A 631 16.87 -1.99 -60.38
N VAL A 632 18.14 -1.62 -60.24
CA VAL A 632 18.88 -0.93 -61.29
C VAL A 632 19.07 -1.82 -62.52
N LYS A 633 19.34 -3.12 -62.35
CA LYS A 633 19.36 -4.08 -63.45
C LYS A 633 18.04 -4.16 -64.20
N SER A 634 16.92 -4.06 -63.46
CA SER A 634 15.57 -4.08 -64.08
C SER A 634 15.23 -2.76 -64.79
N LEU A 635 15.63 -1.62 -64.24
CA LEU A 635 15.31 -0.29 -64.83
C LEU A 635 16.23 0.10 -66.00
N TYR A 636 17.48 -0.34 -65.98
CA TYR A 636 18.52 -0.05 -66.99
C TYR A 636 19.13 -1.33 -67.54
N PRO A 637 18.35 -2.22 -68.24
CA PRO A 637 18.82 -3.54 -68.66
C PRO A 637 19.95 -3.52 -69.66
N LYS A 638 20.14 -2.43 -70.43
CA LYS A 638 21.23 -2.30 -71.38
C LYS A 638 22.52 -1.81 -70.68
N GLU A 639 22.40 -0.77 -69.91
CA GLU A 639 23.50 -0.12 -69.22
C GLU A 639 24.09 -0.98 -68.10
N SER A 640 23.25 -1.73 -67.44
CA SER A 640 23.61 -2.62 -66.31
C SER A 640 24.35 -3.92 -66.75
N LYS A 641 24.48 -4.20 -68.07
CA LYS A 641 25.30 -5.32 -68.56
C LYS A 641 26.76 -5.23 -68.08
N VAL A 642 27.21 -4.03 -67.85
CA VAL A 642 28.57 -3.79 -67.29
C VAL A 642 28.82 -4.51 -65.96
N PHE A 643 27.79 -4.80 -65.20
CA PHE A 643 27.91 -5.57 -63.95
C PHE A 643 28.14 -7.09 -64.15
N GLN A 644 28.17 -7.58 -65.39
CA GLN A 644 28.49 -8.97 -65.72
C GLN A 644 30.01 -9.13 -65.97
N ASP A 645 30.64 -8.10 -66.52
CA ASP A 645 32.03 -8.12 -66.99
C ASP A 645 32.95 -7.28 -66.06
N HIS A 646 32.40 -6.63 -65.02
CA HIS A 646 33.15 -5.81 -64.10
C HIS A 646 32.71 -6.08 -62.65
N ASP A 647 33.65 -6.09 -61.73
CA ASP A 647 33.38 -6.12 -60.30
C ASP A 647 32.89 -4.76 -59.87
N LEU A 648 31.79 -4.76 -59.08
CA LEU A 648 31.18 -3.57 -58.48
C LEU A 648 31.68 -3.41 -57.08
N HIS A 649 32.41 -2.29 -56.82
CA HIS A 649 32.79 -1.95 -55.45
C HIS A 649 31.90 -0.82 -54.94
N ILE A 650 31.21 -1.08 -53.80
CA ILE A 650 30.41 -0.11 -53.06
C ILE A 650 31.14 0.19 -51.76
N HIS A 651 31.44 1.45 -51.54
CA HIS A 651 32.11 1.92 -50.35
C HIS A 651 31.28 3.00 -49.66
N VAL A 652 31.15 2.87 -48.35
CA VAL A 652 30.59 3.92 -47.49
C VAL A 652 31.67 4.35 -46.54
N PRO A 653 32.28 5.55 -46.74
CA PRO A 653 33.35 6.06 -45.90
C PRO A 653 33.05 6.07 -44.42
N GLU A 654 34.06 6.36 -43.57
CA GLU A 654 33.98 6.30 -42.11
C GLU A 654 33.78 4.87 -41.53
N GLY A 655 34.71 3.99 -41.89
CA GLY A 655 34.70 2.58 -41.43
C GLY A 655 34.90 2.36 -39.93
N ALA A 656 35.11 3.41 -39.14
CA ALA A 656 35.14 3.32 -37.67
C ALA A 656 33.78 3.21 -37.03
N VAL A 657 32.72 3.56 -37.75
CA VAL A 657 31.32 3.54 -37.23
C VAL A 657 30.52 2.48 -38.01
N PRO A 658 30.02 1.43 -37.35
CA PRO A 658 29.13 0.47 -37.96
C PRO A 658 27.86 1.15 -38.48
N LYS A 659 27.44 0.81 -39.69
CA LYS A 659 26.26 1.38 -40.33
C LYS A 659 25.29 0.26 -40.70
N ASP A 660 24.06 0.36 -40.23
CA ASP A 660 22.99 -0.58 -40.56
C ASP A 660 21.65 0.12 -40.70
N GLY A 661 20.79 -0.40 -41.55
CA GLY A 661 19.43 0.08 -41.75
C GLY A 661 18.99 0.16 -43.19
N PRO A 662 17.68 0.07 -43.47
CA PRO A 662 17.11 0.05 -44.81
C PRO A 662 17.03 1.43 -45.48
N SER A 663 17.16 2.53 -44.71
CA SER A 663 16.91 3.91 -45.16
C SER A 663 17.87 4.46 -46.22
N ALA A 664 18.96 3.73 -46.53
CA ALA A 664 19.90 4.07 -47.59
C ALA A 664 19.49 3.53 -48.97
N GLY A 665 18.42 2.77 -49.09
CA GLY A 665 17.98 2.07 -50.31
C GLY A 665 17.86 3.00 -51.51
N ILE A 666 17.22 4.17 -51.35
CA ILE A 666 17.09 5.17 -52.41
C ILE A 666 18.43 5.74 -52.83
N THR A 667 19.32 5.98 -51.89
CA THR A 667 20.68 6.53 -52.15
C THR A 667 21.53 5.51 -52.87
N LEU A 668 21.51 4.23 -52.45
CA LEU A 668 22.20 3.13 -53.11
C LEU A 668 21.70 2.93 -54.55
N THR A 669 20.39 2.93 -54.76
CA THR A 669 19.78 2.78 -56.08
C THR A 669 20.20 3.95 -57.02
N THR A 670 20.18 5.17 -56.47
CA THR A 670 20.57 6.37 -57.22
C THR A 670 22.07 6.37 -57.54
N ALA A 671 22.94 5.93 -56.63
CA ALA A 671 24.37 5.81 -56.86
C ALA A 671 24.70 4.80 -57.97
N LEU A 672 24.06 3.64 -57.92
CA LEU A 672 24.20 2.59 -58.96
C LEU A 672 23.66 3.06 -60.30
N ALA A 673 22.50 3.71 -60.34
CA ALA A 673 21.91 4.27 -61.56
C ALA A 673 22.82 5.39 -62.16
N SER A 674 23.36 6.27 -61.32
CA SER A 674 24.33 7.29 -61.67
C SER A 674 25.59 6.67 -62.31
N LEU A 675 26.13 5.60 -61.71
CA LEU A 675 27.27 4.88 -62.18
C LEU A 675 27.07 4.31 -63.61
N VAL A 676 25.96 3.56 -63.82
CA VAL A 676 25.72 2.89 -65.11
C VAL A 676 25.31 3.87 -66.22
N THR A 677 24.65 4.97 -65.89
CA THR A 677 24.28 6.02 -66.86
C THR A 677 25.40 7.04 -67.12
N GLY A 678 26.46 7.00 -66.34
CA GLY A 678 27.56 7.97 -66.44
C GLY A 678 27.19 9.42 -66.06
N LYS A 679 26.05 9.65 -65.42
CA LYS A 679 25.56 10.98 -65.05
C LYS A 679 25.79 11.24 -63.55
N ALA A 680 26.45 12.33 -63.24
CA ALA A 680 26.72 12.74 -61.86
C ALA A 680 25.48 13.36 -61.19
N VAL A 681 25.24 13.06 -59.90
CA VAL A 681 24.21 13.68 -59.08
C VAL A 681 24.78 14.98 -58.47
N SER A 682 24.01 16.07 -58.51
CA SER A 682 24.42 17.34 -57.89
C SER A 682 24.68 17.21 -56.37
N PRO A 683 25.77 17.79 -55.84
CA PRO A 683 26.10 17.75 -54.44
C PRO A 683 25.14 18.53 -53.54
N ASP A 684 24.21 19.28 -54.11
CA ASP A 684 23.17 19.98 -53.39
C ASP A 684 22.00 19.05 -52.93
N TYR A 685 21.96 17.85 -53.46
CA TYR A 685 20.94 16.85 -53.11
C TYR A 685 21.43 15.85 -52.06
N ALA A 686 20.58 15.56 -51.11
CA ALA A 686 20.66 14.37 -50.27
C ALA A 686 19.31 13.66 -50.26
N MET A 687 19.33 12.41 -49.89
CA MET A 687 18.11 11.61 -49.89
C MET A 687 18.12 10.54 -48.79
N THR A 688 16.93 10.14 -48.42
CA THR A 688 16.71 9.02 -47.50
C THR A 688 15.40 8.32 -47.88
N GLY A 689 15.36 7.01 -47.75
CA GLY A 689 14.21 6.20 -48.09
C GLY A 689 14.58 4.72 -48.23
N GLU A 690 13.74 3.83 -47.75
CA GLU A 690 13.81 2.41 -48.03
C GLU A 690 13.24 2.15 -49.43
N VAL A 691 13.70 1.13 -50.13
CA VAL A 691 13.28 0.83 -51.48
C VAL A 691 12.81 -0.60 -51.59
N SER A 692 11.60 -0.81 -52.14
CA SER A 692 11.08 -2.11 -52.44
C SER A 692 11.54 -2.61 -53.82
N LEU A 693 11.54 -3.94 -54.06
CA LEU A 693 11.84 -4.54 -55.39
C LEU A 693 10.91 -4.07 -56.53
N ARG A 694 9.77 -3.46 -56.18
CA ARG A 694 8.84 -2.86 -57.15
C ARG A 694 9.16 -1.39 -57.47
N GLY A 695 10.23 -0.85 -56.85
CA GLY A 695 10.63 0.53 -57.02
C GLY A 695 9.79 1.54 -56.22
N GLY A 696 9.01 1.10 -55.25
CA GLY A 696 8.34 1.97 -54.28
C GLY A 696 9.33 2.49 -53.25
N VAL A 697 9.20 3.76 -52.86
CA VAL A 697 9.98 4.38 -51.79
C VAL A 697 9.14 4.29 -50.50
N LEU A 698 9.65 3.58 -49.49
CA LEU A 698 9.00 3.30 -48.22
C LEU A 698 9.43 4.25 -47.10
N PRO A 699 8.60 4.48 -46.09
CA PRO A 699 8.87 5.40 -44.99
C PRO A 699 10.06 4.96 -44.14
N ILE A 700 10.68 5.96 -43.45
CA ILE A 700 11.85 5.76 -42.60
C ILE A 700 11.70 6.49 -41.29
N GLY A 701 12.47 6.12 -40.29
CA GLY A 701 12.56 6.83 -38.99
C GLY A 701 13.61 7.91 -38.92
N GLY A 702 13.52 8.81 -37.93
CA GLY A 702 14.50 9.81 -37.60
C GLY A 702 14.62 10.95 -38.65
N LEU A 703 13.50 11.30 -39.29
CA LEU A 703 13.47 12.33 -40.32
C LEU A 703 13.95 13.71 -39.80
N PRO A 704 13.51 14.20 -38.61
CA PRO A 704 13.95 15.50 -38.09
C PRO A 704 15.49 15.61 -37.96
N GLU A 705 16.11 14.58 -37.39
CA GLU A 705 17.57 14.53 -37.19
C GLU A 705 18.33 14.48 -38.53
N LYS A 706 17.83 13.72 -39.49
CA LYS A 706 18.39 13.62 -40.85
C LYS A 706 18.35 14.95 -41.56
N LEU A 707 17.25 15.70 -41.45
CA LEU A 707 17.12 17.03 -42.07
C LEU A 707 18.02 18.07 -41.38
N MET A 708 18.16 17.98 -40.06
CA MET A 708 19.13 18.83 -39.33
C MET A 708 20.57 18.59 -39.79
N ALA A 709 20.94 17.32 -40.03
CA ALA A 709 22.25 16.98 -40.53
C ALA A 709 22.49 17.54 -41.93
N ALA A 710 21.53 17.40 -42.84
CA ALA A 710 21.60 17.95 -44.17
C ALA A 710 21.75 19.47 -44.16
N GLN A 711 20.98 20.19 -43.34
CA GLN A 711 21.12 21.65 -43.19
C GLN A 711 22.52 22.04 -42.67
N ARG A 712 23.02 21.32 -41.67
CA ARG A 712 24.37 21.55 -41.08
C ARG A 712 25.47 21.35 -42.09
N ALA A 713 25.32 20.34 -42.95
CA ALA A 713 26.30 20.06 -44.01
C ALA A 713 26.24 21.04 -45.20
N GLY A 714 25.25 21.95 -45.23
CA GLY A 714 25.06 22.92 -46.28
C GLY A 714 24.35 22.36 -47.53
N ILE A 715 23.62 21.25 -47.38
CA ILE A 715 22.75 20.69 -48.40
C ILE A 715 21.48 21.54 -48.48
N THR A 716 20.96 21.74 -49.68
CA THR A 716 19.79 22.61 -49.88
C THR A 716 18.56 21.90 -50.44
N LYS A 717 18.72 20.70 -51.00
CA LYS A 717 17.65 19.95 -51.66
C LYS A 717 17.58 18.53 -51.08
N ILE A 718 16.42 18.12 -50.58
CA ILE A 718 16.25 16.83 -49.92
C ILE A 718 15.11 16.04 -50.58
N LEU A 719 15.35 14.75 -50.78
CA LEU A 719 14.32 13.79 -51.20
C LEU A 719 13.96 12.89 -50.04
N ILE A 720 12.67 12.82 -49.73
CA ILE A 720 12.11 12.01 -48.63
C ILE A 720 11.01 11.11 -49.17
N PRO A 721 10.68 9.99 -48.51
CA PRO A 721 9.51 9.21 -48.81
C PRO A 721 8.23 10.04 -48.71
N PHE A 722 7.22 9.72 -49.56
CA PHE A 722 5.94 10.42 -49.54
C PHE A 722 5.20 10.24 -48.20
N ASP A 723 5.26 9.03 -47.64
CA ASP A 723 4.59 8.68 -46.39
C ASP A 723 5.23 9.32 -45.16
N ASN A 724 6.43 9.94 -45.28
CA ASN A 724 7.05 10.78 -44.24
C ASN A 724 6.69 12.27 -44.37
N ALA A 725 5.76 12.64 -45.25
CA ALA A 725 5.36 14.05 -45.42
C ALA A 725 4.77 14.63 -44.11
N ASP A 726 4.02 13.85 -43.38
CA ASP A 726 3.39 14.24 -42.09
C ASP A 726 4.44 14.43 -40.98
N ASP A 727 5.55 13.67 -41.02
CA ASP A 727 6.67 13.83 -40.06
C ASP A 727 7.37 15.19 -40.16
N LEU A 728 7.14 15.94 -41.25
CA LEU A 728 7.63 17.31 -41.38
C LEU A 728 7.00 18.27 -40.35
N GLU A 729 5.89 17.92 -39.76
CA GLU A 729 5.34 18.72 -38.66
C GLU A 729 6.27 18.75 -37.43
N ASP A 730 7.04 17.68 -37.23
CA ASP A 730 8.00 17.55 -36.13
C ASP A 730 9.33 18.24 -36.42
N VAL A 731 9.54 18.71 -37.62
CA VAL A 731 10.77 19.42 -38.02
C VAL A 731 10.65 20.90 -37.71
N ALA A 732 11.64 21.44 -37.02
CA ALA A 732 11.69 22.86 -36.69
C ALA A 732 11.58 23.75 -37.94
N ALA A 733 10.81 24.85 -37.88
CA ALA A 733 10.59 25.76 -38.98
C ALA A 733 11.92 26.28 -39.59
N GLU A 734 12.89 26.59 -38.72
CA GLU A 734 14.22 27.10 -39.13
C GLU A 734 15.03 26.12 -39.98
N VAL A 735 14.74 24.80 -39.86
CA VAL A 735 15.34 23.77 -40.71
C VAL A 735 14.59 23.69 -42.03
N LYS A 736 13.26 23.67 -41.98
CA LYS A 736 12.39 23.63 -43.17
C LYS A 736 12.60 24.80 -44.11
N ASP A 737 12.74 25.99 -43.57
CA ASP A 737 12.88 27.22 -44.35
C ASP A 737 14.19 27.27 -45.20
N LYS A 738 15.20 26.50 -44.79
CA LYS A 738 16.50 26.44 -45.47
C LYS A 738 16.63 25.27 -46.44
N LEU A 739 15.68 24.35 -46.45
CA LEU A 739 15.74 23.12 -47.24
C LEU A 739 14.57 23.09 -48.25
N LYS A 740 14.86 22.76 -49.49
CA LYS A 740 13.84 22.42 -50.47
C LYS A 740 13.56 20.92 -50.38
N ILE A 741 12.52 20.56 -49.66
CA ILE A 741 12.13 19.17 -49.40
C ILE A 741 11.15 18.74 -50.49
N THR A 742 11.37 17.57 -51.08
CA THR A 742 10.52 16.96 -52.13
C THR A 742 10.19 15.53 -51.72
N SER A 743 8.89 15.23 -51.58
CA SER A 743 8.38 13.91 -51.30
C SER A 743 8.27 13.07 -52.55
N VAL A 744 8.73 11.81 -52.51
CA VAL A 744 8.77 10.90 -53.66
C VAL A 744 8.09 9.56 -53.32
N LYS A 745 7.36 9.01 -54.29
CA LYS A 745 6.69 7.70 -54.15
C LYS A 745 7.44 6.57 -54.81
N LYS A 746 8.16 6.87 -55.90
CA LYS A 746 8.84 5.87 -56.69
C LYS A 746 10.29 6.26 -56.98
N VAL A 747 11.17 5.32 -57.07
CA VAL A 747 12.54 5.48 -57.46
C VAL A 747 12.65 6.09 -58.88
N SER A 748 11.75 5.75 -59.80
CA SER A 748 11.70 6.33 -61.15
C SER A 748 11.58 7.84 -61.17
N ASP A 749 10.84 8.40 -60.19
CA ASP A 749 10.64 9.85 -60.08
C ASP A 749 11.95 10.54 -59.61
N VAL A 750 12.67 9.89 -58.69
CA VAL A 750 13.97 10.31 -58.21
C VAL A 750 14.98 10.30 -59.33
N LEU A 751 15.09 9.22 -60.09
CA LEU A 751 16.05 9.08 -61.17
C LEU A 751 15.78 10.08 -62.32
N LYS A 752 14.50 10.31 -62.66
CA LYS A 752 14.14 11.39 -63.61
C LYS A 752 14.52 12.78 -63.14
N LEU A 753 14.35 13.06 -61.85
CA LEU A 753 14.68 14.36 -61.29
C LEU A 753 16.20 14.63 -61.27
N LEU A 754 16.98 13.59 -60.99
CA LEU A 754 18.43 13.72 -60.75
C LEU A 754 19.28 13.40 -61.95
N LEU A 755 18.86 12.46 -62.80
CA LEU A 755 19.66 11.98 -63.93
C LEU A 755 19.06 12.35 -65.31
N GLY A 756 17.82 12.83 -65.32
CA GLY A 756 17.13 13.34 -66.50
C GLY A 756 16.53 12.28 -67.37
#